data_a68a221188edac4f2ef4b09d4fe7edb2
#
_entry.id   a68a221188edac4f2ef4b09d4fe7edb2
#
_cell.length_a   1.000
_cell.length_b   1.000
_cell.length_c   1.000
_cell.angle_alpha   90.00
_cell.angle_beta   90.00
_cell.angle_gamma   90.00
#
_symmetry.space_group_name_H-M   'P 1'
#
loop_
_entity.id
_entity.type
_entity.pdbx_description
1 polymer ?
#
loop_
_entity_poly.entity_id
_entity_poly.type
_entity_poly.pdbx_seq_one_letter_code
_entity_poly.pdbx_strand_id
1 'polypeptide(L)'
;MRHELPDGFQKDVVGYCDPLSVLPGSRIGFKFSAWNQAVDQTASCQVVELISGDDRPHGTGLIERALDIEVDDFALVHQPLRPGSYAHIENVPGASAACLGLRFFPTLLRESYQCLLAWGELRLEVSNAGVRAVTGDLVLNMEQSMLSHRWYELRLVLGAQAELKLERLSEYRAEPGLAKTITGVSLHAPEAADLYLACNALRAAHFNGRLENPWLAGGEGDIARWDFAQDIASQQIVDVSGNGLHGILCQNPTRAVTGSLWRSDVQNYQDAPEQYAAIHFHEDNLTDAEWRDSVVLQVPEDLTSGQYALKVSVGDDLDYVPFFVKAPRNQRRDLAYLVPTASYLAYANQRMGLIDGPFGSPKIFDANQAFLKSHADLGDSMYEHHADWSGVHFSSRLRPVMNMKPMNPTWQFNADTHLTAWLHHMEQDFDVLTDEDLHLEGAAALEGYRTVITGTHPEYYSTAMRDGLSSWLGQGGRLMYMGGNGFYWRVAFQPDNPAIMEVRRAEDGTRAWIAEPGEYYHQFGGEYGGMWRRLGLPPNELVGIGFAAQGFDGGTHYRLQPGALNPRAAFIMAGIGAGVQQVIGDYGNQGGGAAGEEIDRWDASLGSPAHAVILAQSEGHRPGMLRVKEEFHMMEYPDREDPKVRADMVFFEVPGGGAVFSTGSISYAGSLAHNNYDNDIERLTANVLHRFLDATPFEMPDS
;
A
#
# COMPACT_ATOMS: atom_id res chain seq x y z
N MET A 1 -15.12 -12.76 24.14
CA MET A 1 -16.00 -11.64 23.76
C MET A 1 -15.08 -10.44 23.78
N ARG A 2 -14.80 -9.80 22.62
CA ARG A 2 -14.21 -8.46 22.66
C ARG A 2 -15.17 -7.61 23.48
N HIS A 3 -14.63 -6.80 24.36
CA HIS A 3 -15.46 -5.83 25.07
C HIS A 3 -16.08 -4.93 24.01
N GLU A 4 -17.39 -4.82 23.99
CA GLU A 4 -18.04 -3.76 23.23
C GLU A 4 -17.42 -2.44 23.69
N LEU A 5 -17.05 -1.60 22.73
CA LEU A 5 -16.55 -0.27 23.07
C LEU A 5 -17.60 0.43 23.95
N PRO A 6 -17.21 1.11 25.02
CA PRO A 6 -18.12 1.89 25.82
C PRO A 6 -18.95 2.81 24.91
N ASP A 7 -20.25 2.90 25.17
CA ASP A 7 -21.11 3.85 24.45
C ASP A 7 -20.49 5.25 24.48
N GLY A 8 -20.22 5.81 23.29
CA GLY A 8 -19.62 7.13 23.16
C GLY A 8 -18.09 7.17 23.27
N PHE A 9 -17.39 6.03 23.24
CA PHE A 9 -15.92 6.02 23.14
C PHE A 9 -15.47 6.79 21.91
N GLN A 10 -14.56 7.73 22.11
CA GLN A 10 -13.93 8.51 21.04
C GLN A 10 -12.42 8.37 21.18
N LYS A 11 -11.73 8.22 20.04
CA LYS A 11 -10.27 8.21 20.03
C LYS A 11 -9.76 9.64 20.09
N ASP A 12 -8.89 9.91 21.06
CA ASP A 12 -8.38 11.25 21.36
C ASP A 12 -6.97 11.50 20.79
N VAL A 13 -6.21 10.43 20.52
CA VAL A 13 -4.86 10.52 19.97
C VAL A 13 -4.65 9.52 18.85
N VAL A 14 -4.04 9.97 17.76
CA VAL A 14 -3.55 9.11 16.67
C VAL A 14 -2.20 9.62 16.19
N GLY A 15 -1.33 8.69 15.77
CA GLY A 15 0.00 9.06 15.30
C GLY A 15 0.61 8.06 14.31
N TYR A 16 1.78 8.47 13.80
CA TYR A 16 2.66 7.66 12.96
C TYR A 16 4.11 8.08 13.19
N CYS A 17 5.06 7.32 12.66
CA CYS A 17 6.49 7.63 12.76
C CYS A 17 7.18 7.69 11.40
N ASP A 18 8.30 8.39 11.36
CA ASP A 18 9.19 8.44 10.23
C ASP A 18 10.64 8.62 10.71
N PRO A 19 11.59 7.74 10.27
CA PRO A 19 11.39 6.53 9.47
C PRO A 19 10.74 5.38 10.26
N LEU A 20 10.25 4.34 9.53
CA LEU A 20 9.63 3.15 10.11
C LEU A 20 10.65 2.11 10.58
N SER A 21 11.78 1.98 9.87
CA SER A 21 12.88 1.05 10.15
C SER A 21 14.19 1.81 10.33
N VAL A 22 14.95 1.51 11.37
CA VAL A 22 16.18 2.23 11.73
C VAL A 22 17.27 1.28 12.24
N LEU A 23 18.51 1.78 12.25
CA LEU A 23 19.61 1.17 12.99
C LEU A 23 19.66 1.68 14.44
N PRO A 24 20.24 0.91 15.38
CA PRO A 24 20.59 1.43 16.70
C PRO A 24 21.39 2.73 16.59
N GLY A 25 21.21 3.67 17.51
CA GLY A 25 21.80 4.99 17.48
C GLY A 25 21.12 6.00 16.55
N SER A 26 20.11 5.61 15.78
CA SER A 26 19.36 6.49 14.88
C SER A 26 18.29 7.30 15.63
N ARG A 27 17.64 8.23 14.90
CA ARG A 27 16.53 9.03 15.42
C ARG A 27 15.25 8.68 14.68
N ILE A 28 14.14 8.68 15.40
CA ILE A 28 12.81 8.49 14.86
C ILE A 28 11.95 9.67 15.31
N GLY A 29 11.28 10.34 14.36
CA GLY A 29 10.26 11.35 14.63
C GLY A 29 8.90 10.69 14.78
N PHE A 30 8.23 10.92 15.90
CA PHE A 30 6.85 10.51 16.11
C PHE A 30 5.94 11.72 16.03
N LYS A 31 4.90 11.59 15.23
CA LYS A 31 3.96 12.66 14.90
C LYS A 31 2.58 12.27 15.40
N PHE A 32 1.99 13.09 16.27
CA PHE A 32 0.67 12.84 16.85
C PHE A 32 -0.24 14.03 16.64
N SER A 33 -1.52 13.76 16.49
CA SER A 33 -2.57 14.78 16.49
C SER A 33 -3.57 14.49 17.60
N ALA A 34 -3.99 15.55 18.28
CA ALA A 34 -5.09 15.54 19.23
C ALA A 34 -6.44 15.59 18.49
N TRP A 35 -7.38 14.84 18.99
CA TRP A 35 -8.77 14.83 18.56
C TRP A 35 -9.69 15.13 19.75
N ASN A 36 -10.91 15.52 19.48
CA ASN A 36 -11.95 15.80 20.49
C ASN A 36 -11.45 16.77 21.60
N GLN A 37 -11.39 16.30 22.84
CA GLN A 37 -11.01 17.10 24.01
C GLN A 37 -9.55 16.94 24.44
N ALA A 38 -8.74 16.20 23.68
CA ALA A 38 -7.35 15.93 24.05
C ALA A 38 -6.38 17.07 23.69
N VAL A 39 -6.85 18.14 23.03
CA VAL A 39 -6.03 19.31 22.71
C VAL A 39 -5.51 19.94 23.99
N ASP A 40 -4.20 20.26 24.03
CA ASP A 40 -3.46 20.81 25.16
C ASP A 40 -3.33 19.85 26.38
N GLN A 41 -3.80 18.61 26.31
CA GLN A 41 -3.48 17.61 27.32
C GLN A 41 -2.04 17.11 27.16
N THR A 42 -1.44 16.66 28.25
CA THR A 42 -0.13 16.01 28.20
C THR A 42 -0.31 14.54 27.85
N ALA A 43 0.38 14.11 26.81
CA ALA A 43 0.51 12.70 26.42
C ALA A 43 1.72 12.10 27.13
N SER A 44 1.54 10.96 27.77
CA SER A 44 2.64 10.18 28.35
C SER A 44 3.14 9.13 27.38
N CYS A 45 4.46 8.93 27.35
CA CYS A 45 5.16 8.09 26.40
C CYS A 45 5.87 6.91 27.06
N GLN A 46 5.85 5.75 26.41
CA GLN A 46 6.63 4.59 26.81
C GLN A 46 7.08 3.81 25.56
N VAL A 47 8.36 3.47 25.47
CA VAL A 47 8.83 2.53 24.46
C VAL A 47 8.57 1.12 24.97
N VAL A 48 7.95 0.30 24.13
CA VAL A 48 7.70 -1.10 24.41
C VAL A 48 8.24 -1.98 23.29
N GLU A 49 8.77 -3.14 23.64
CA GLU A 49 8.94 -4.23 22.68
C GLU A 49 7.59 -4.91 22.51
N LEU A 50 7.13 -5.03 21.26
CA LEU A 50 5.82 -5.59 20.95
C LEU A 50 5.98 -7.04 20.48
N ILE A 51 5.61 -7.98 21.32
CA ILE A 51 5.77 -9.42 21.11
C ILE A 51 4.53 -10.03 20.47
N SER A 52 3.34 -9.66 20.94
CA SER A 52 2.06 -10.13 20.43
C SER A 52 1.00 -9.03 20.51
N GLY A 53 0.15 -8.93 19.51
CA GLY A 53 -0.92 -7.96 19.45
C GLY A 53 -2.34 -8.55 19.43
N ASP A 54 -2.51 -9.89 19.45
CA ASP A 54 -3.82 -10.53 19.34
C ASP A 54 -4.50 -10.70 20.70
N ASP A 55 -5.26 -9.70 21.13
CA ASP A 55 -6.01 -9.65 22.39
C ASP A 55 -7.34 -10.39 22.38
N ARG A 56 -7.68 -11.11 21.30
CA ARG A 56 -8.93 -11.86 21.20
C ARG A 56 -9.00 -13.01 22.19
N PRO A 57 -10.22 -13.50 22.56
CA PRO A 57 -10.42 -14.51 23.61
C PRO A 57 -9.67 -15.83 23.43
N HIS A 58 -9.23 -16.15 22.24
CA HIS A 58 -8.43 -17.35 21.94
C HIS A 58 -7.10 -16.99 21.25
N GLY A 59 -6.77 -15.70 21.24
CA GLY A 59 -5.50 -15.18 20.76
C GLY A 59 -4.36 -15.40 21.74
N THR A 60 -3.18 -14.99 21.33
CA THR A 60 -1.96 -15.06 22.16
C THR A 60 -1.96 -14.04 23.29
N GLY A 61 -2.90 -13.09 23.28
CA GLY A 61 -2.94 -11.93 24.17
C GLY A 61 -2.10 -10.77 23.68
N LEU A 62 -2.34 -9.57 24.24
CA LEU A 62 -1.40 -8.47 24.10
C LEU A 62 -0.20 -8.76 25.01
N ILE A 63 0.97 -8.99 24.40
CA ILE A 63 2.23 -9.22 25.09
C ILE A 63 3.20 -8.13 24.69
N GLU A 64 3.56 -7.29 25.65
CA GLU A 64 4.53 -6.22 25.51
C GLU A 64 5.53 -6.21 26.65
N ARG A 65 6.73 -5.75 26.41
CA ARG A 65 7.75 -5.53 27.42
C ARG A 65 8.16 -4.06 27.43
N ALA A 66 7.86 -3.37 28.55
CA ALA A 66 8.30 -1.99 28.72
C ALA A 66 9.83 -1.93 28.76
N LEU A 67 10.40 -0.94 28.09
CA LEU A 67 11.83 -0.70 28.04
C LEU A 67 12.18 0.53 28.88
N ASP A 68 13.34 0.51 29.50
CA ASP A 68 13.92 1.65 30.25
C ASP A 68 14.62 2.60 29.25
N ILE A 69 13.81 3.21 28.36
CA ILE A 69 14.25 4.18 27.38
C ILE A 69 13.53 5.49 27.68
N GLU A 70 14.30 6.54 27.96
CA GLU A 70 13.78 7.85 28.27
C GLU A 70 13.17 8.50 27.03
N VAL A 71 11.91 8.87 27.12
CA VAL A 71 11.16 9.63 26.11
C VAL A 71 10.35 10.68 26.83
N ASP A 72 10.45 11.93 26.38
CA ASP A 72 9.74 13.03 26.99
C ASP A 72 8.22 12.93 26.75
N ASP A 73 7.44 13.25 27.78
CA ASP A 73 6.03 13.53 27.64
C ASP A 73 5.86 14.84 26.84
N PHE A 74 4.79 14.95 26.07
CA PHE A 74 4.55 16.14 25.23
C PHE A 74 3.12 16.64 25.30
N ALA A 75 2.94 17.94 25.04
CA ALA A 75 1.62 18.55 24.91
C ALA A 75 1.03 18.18 23.53
N LEU A 76 -0.16 17.60 23.53
CA LEU A 76 -0.89 17.28 22.31
C LEU A 76 -1.46 18.54 21.67
N VAL A 77 -1.24 18.67 20.38
CA VAL A 77 -1.83 19.72 19.55
C VAL A 77 -2.64 19.08 18.43
N HIS A 78 -3.66 19.76 17.96
CA HIS A 78 -4.37 19.32 16.77
C HIS A 78 -3.52 19.62 15.52
N GLN A 79 -3.21 18.59 14.76
CA GLN A 79 -2.55 18.68 13.46
C GLN A 79 -3.58 18.24 12.38
N PRO A 80 -4.03 19.17 11.52
CA PRO A 80 -5.09 18.84 10.57
C PRO A 80 -4.60 17.93 9.47
N LEU A 81 -5.48 17.07 8.95
CA LEU A 81 -5.30 16.38 7.69
C LEU A 81 -5.74 17.30 6.54
N ARG A 82 -5.00 17.28 5.44
CA ARG A 82 -5.27 18.11 4.27
C ARG A 82 -5.22 17.26 3.01
N PRO A 83 -6.23 16.42 2.77
CA PRO A 83 -6.31 15.65 1.54
C PRO A 83 -6.50 16.55 0.33
N GLY A 84 -6.15 16.03 -0.82
CA GLY A 84 -6.27 16.66 -2.12
C GLY A 84 -4.93 16.93 -2.77
N SER A 85 -4.73 16.35 -3.97
CA SER A 85 -3.51 16.56 -4.74
C SER A 85 -3.57 17.86 -5.53
N TYR A 86 -2.40 18.46 -5.74
CA TYR A 86 -2.25 19.73 -6.45
C TYR A 86 -0.81 19.93 -6.96
N ALA A 87 -0.60 20.94 -7.80
CA ALA A 87 0.73 21.42 -8.12
C ALA A 87 0.92 22.85 -7.58
N HIS A 88 2.15 23.17 -7.17
CA HIS A 88 2.54 24.49 -6.68
C HIS A 88 3.77 25.00 -7.43
N ILE A 89 3.68 26.21 -7.95
CA ILE A 89 4.75 26.94 -8.63
C ILE A 89 4.93 28.28 -7.92
N GLU A 90 6.13 28.51 -7.41
CA GLU A 90 6.44 29.70 -6.62
C GLU A 90 6.68 30.93 -7.49
N ASN A 91 6.22 32.08 -7.02
CA ASN A 91 6.57 33.41 -7.48
C ASN A 91 6.52 33.62 -9.00
N VAL A 92 5.43 33.16 -9.65
CA VAL A 92 5.24 33.33 -11.09
C VAL A 92 5.00 34.83 -11.41
N PRO A 93 5.83 35.45 -12.30
CA PRO A 93 5.73 36.87 -12.59
C PRO A 93 4.48 37.17 -13.44
N GLY A 94 3.85 38.31 -13.19
CA GLY A 94 2.79 38.85 -14.02
C GLY A 94 3.31 39.55 -15.27
N ALA A 95 2.41 39.79 -16.22
CA ALA A 95 2.70 40.56 -17.41
C ALA A 95 1.50 41.37 -17.86
N SER A 96 1.76 42.49 -18.56
CA SER A 96 0.74 43.21 -19.32
C SER A 96 0.25 42.34 -20.47
N ALA A 97 -1.04 42.36 -20.76
CA ALA A 97 -1.66 41.54 -21.80
C ALA A 97 -1.36 40.02 -21.65
N ALA A 98 -1.43 39.50 -20.44
CA ALA A 98 -1.20 38.08 -20.17
C ALA A 98 -2.33 37.24 -20.81
N CYS A 99 -1.91 36.08 -21.30
CA CYS A 99 -2.80 35.05 -21.83
C CYS A 99 -2.37 33.71 -21.20
N LEU A 100 -3.33 32.90 -20.76
CA LEU A 100 -3.08 31.60 -20.16
C LEU A 100 -4.07 30.55 -20.65
N GLY A 101 -3.67 29.31 -20.60
CA GLY A 101 -4.52 28.20 -20.99
C GLY A 101 -4.03 26.86 -20.48
N LEU A 102 -4.91 25.89 -20.53
CA LEU A 102 -4.65 24.51 -20.17
C LEU A 102 -5.67 23.59 -20.85
N ARG A 103 -5.35 22.32 -20.95
CA ARG A 103 -6.32 21.28 -21.26
C ARG A 103 -6.73 20.57 -19.97
N PHE A 104 -7.99 20.16 -19.91
CA PHE A 104 -8.52 19.46 -18.76
C PHE A 104 -9.54 18.39 -19.16
N PHE A 105 -9.62 17.35 -18.35
CA PHE A 105 -10.53 16.22 -18.52
C PHE A 105 -11.17 15.94 -17.15
N PRO A 106 -12.37 16.49 -16.89
CA PRO A 106 -13.03 16.28 -15.60
C PRO A 106 -13.51 14.83 -15.48
N THR A 107 -13.15 14.17 -14.40
CA THR A 107 -13.64 12.83 -14.05
C THR A 107 -14.85 12.92 -13.13
N LEU A 108 -14.90 13.94 -12.26
CA LEU A 108 -16.02 14.23 -11.38
C LEU A 108 -16.37 15.71 -11.42
N LEU A 109 -17.52 16.03 -11.99
CA LEU A 109 -18.09 17.38 -11.99
C LEU A 109 -19.08 17.55 -10.81
N ARG A 110 -18.99 18.67 -10.12
CA ARG A 110 -19.86 19.04 -9.00
C ARG A 110 -20.70 20.28 -9.34
N GLU A 111 -21.74 20.54 -8.57
CA GLU A 111 -22.48 21.82 -8.61
C GLU A 111 -21.59 22.98 -8.15
N SER A 112 -20.77 22.73 -7.11
CA SER A 112 -19.76 23.67 -6.65
C SER A 112 -18.61 23.77 -7.64
N TYR A 113 -18.03 24.95 -7.77
CA TYR A 113 -16.87 25.17 -8.64
C TYR A 113 -15.61 24.52 -8.05
N GLN A 114 -14.87 23.79 -8.89
CA GLN A 114 -13.56 23.22 -8.64
C GLN A 114 -12.50 24.08 -9.35
N CYS A 115 -11.35 24.28 -8.75
CA CYS A 115 -10.32 25.16 -9.26
C CYS A 115 -9.36 24.38 -10.17
N LEU A 116 -9.26 24.78 -11.43
CA LEU A 116 -8.29 24.26 -12.40
C LEU A 116 -6.91 24.89 -12.25
N LEU A 117 -6.91 26.22 -12.05
CA LEU A 117 -5.69 27.01 -11.88
C LEU A 117 -6.02 28.23 -11.01
N ALA A 118 -5.12 28.52 -10.06
CA ALA A 118 -5.12 29.77 -9.30
C ALA A 118 -3.76 30.44 -9.41
N TRP A 119 -3.74 31.76 -9.68
CA TRP A 119 -2.54 32.58 -9.76
C TRP A 119 -2.79 33.90 -9.01
N GLY A 120 -2.30 33.97 -7.77
CA GLY A 120 -2.72 34.99 -6.83
C GLY A 120 -4.24 34.95 -6.61
N GLU A 121 -4.93 36.08 -6.86
CA GLU A 121 -6.39 36.16 -6.76
C GLU A 121 -7.13 35.67 -8.02
N LEU A 122 -6.43 35.52 -9.16
CA LEU A 122 -7.01 35.03 -10.40
C LEU A 122 -7.24 33.51 -10.30
N ARG A 123 -8.47 33.07 -10.59
CA ARG A 123 -8.83 31.65 -10.62
C ARG A 123 -9.55 31.29 -11.93
N LEU A 124 -9.18 30.13 -12.50
CA LEU A 124 -9.98 29.42 -13.50
C LEU A 124 -10.68 28.26 -12.82
N GLU A 125 -11.99 28.21 -12.94
CA GLU A 125 -12.81 27.27 -12.22
C GLU A 125 -13.81 26.56 -13.16
N VAL A 126 -14.18 25.31 -12.82
CA VAL A 126 -15.15 24.48 -13.56
C VAL A 126 -16.20 23.91 -12.60
N SER A 127 -17.43 23.79 -13.10
CA SER A 127 -18.52 23.05 -12.46
C SER A 127 -19.33 22.30 -13.53
N ASN A 128 -20.36 21.56 -13.13
CA ASN A 128 -21.28 20.93 -14.08
C ASN A 128 -22.04 21.97 -14.95
N ALA A 129 -22.17 23.22 -14.47
CA ALA A 129 -22.92 24.30 -15.14
C ALA A 129 -22.02 25.17 -16.05
N GLY A 130 -20.68 25.04 -16.00
CA GLY A 130 -19.80 25.82 -16.85
C GLY A 130 -18.41 26.07 -16.31
N VAL A 131 -17.74 27.02 -16.95
CA VAL A 131 -16.41 27.49 -16.56
C VAL A 131 -16.44 28.99 -16.27
N ARG A 132 -15.56 29.46 -15.36
CA ARG A 132 -15.45 30.88 -15.06
C ARG A 132 -14.02 31.31 -14.78
N ALA A 133 -13.74 32.58 -15.02
CA ALA A 133 -12.55 33.26 -14.54
C ALA A 133 -12.96 34.28 -13.47
N VAL A 134 -12.23 34.30 -12.35
CA VAL A 134 -12.56 35.08 -11.14
C VAL A 134 -11.33 35.83 -10.67
N THR A 135 -11.47 37.14 -10.32
CA THR A 135 -10.46 37.91 -9.59
C THR A 135 -11.18 38.83 -8.61
N GLY A 136 -11.01 38.61 -7.30
CA GLY A 136 -11.80 39.28 -6.27
C GLY A 136 -13.30 39.07 -6.52
N ASP A 137 -14.08 40.18 -6.63
CA ASP A 137 -15.51 40.16 -6.90
C ASP A 137 -15.86 40.13 -8.41
N LEU A 138 -14.86 40.22 -9.29
CA LEU A 138 -15.06 40.20 -10.73
C LEU A 138 -15.14 38.78 -11.26
N VAL A 139 -16.22 38.47 -11.98
CA VAL A 139 -16.50 37.15 -12.53
C VAL A 139 -16.83 37.22 -14.00
N LEU A 140 -16.06 36.49 -14.83
CA LEU A 140 -16.38 36.21 -16.22
C LEU A 140 -16.90 34.78 -16.31
N ASN A 141 -18.22 34.61 -16.34
CA ASN A 141 -18.90 33.31 -16.25
C ASN A 141 -19.41 32.84 -17.63
N MET A 142 -19.02 31.64 -18.04
CA MET A 142 -19.53 30.99 -19.24
C MET A 142 -20.45 29.84 -18.82
N GLU A 143 -21.74 30.06 -18.93
CA GLU A 143 -22.75 29.03 -18.76
C GLU A 143 -22.67 28.00 -19.88
N GLN A 144 -22.36 26.77 -19.57
CA GLN A 144 -22.24 25.67 -20.49
C GLN A 144 -22.35 24.35 -19.73
N SER A 145 -23.33 23.52 -20.06
CA SER A 145 -23.38 22.17 -19.47
C SER A 145 -22.12 21.40 -19.83
N MET A 146 -21.35 21.04 -18.82
CA MET A 146 -20.11 20.30 -18.94
C MET A 146 -20.38 18.79 -18.87
N LEU A 147 -19.58 18.00 -19.56
CA LEU A 147 -19.61 16.55 -19.53
C LEU A 147 -18.32 16.02 -18.91
N SER A 148 -18.45 15.10 -17.97
CA SER A 148 -17.29 14.35 -17.48
C SER A 148 -16.73 13.42 -18.57
N HIS A 149 -15.48 13.02 -18.40
CA HIS A 149 -14.75 12.13 -19.32
C HIS A 149 -14.69 12.66 -20.75
N ARG A 150 -14.48 13.98 -20.88
CA ARG A 150 -14.24 14.68 -22.16
C ARG A 150 -13.09 15.64 -22.00
N TRP A 151 -12.19 15.68 -22.99
CA TRP A 151 -11.13 16.68 -23.07
C TRP A 151 -11.65 18.02 -23.52
N TYR A 152 -11.24 19.07 -22.80
CA TYR A 152 -11.52 20.47 -23.10
C TYR A 152 -10.21 21.27 -23.12
N GLU A 153 -10.17 22.33 -23.95
CA GLU A 153 -9.16 23.38 -23.88
C GLU A 153 -9.81 24.66 -23.39
N LEU A 154 -9.21 25.27 -22.38
CA LEU A 154 -9.63 26.54 -21.80
C LEU A 154 -8.52 27.56 -22.00
N ARG A 155 -8.88 28.74 -22.52
CA ARG A 155 -7.96 29.87 -22.72
C ARG A 155 -8.59 31.13 -22.12
N LEU A 156 -7.77 31.93 -21.43
CA LEU A 156 -8.14 33.24 -20.92
C LEU A 156 -7.15 34.27 -21.43
N VAL A 157 -7.65 35.33 -22.05
CA VAL A 157 -6.89 36.52 -22.38
C VAL A 157 -7.29 37.61 -21.40
N LEU A 158 -6.31 38.14 -20.66
CA LEU A 158 -6.51 39.17 -19.63
C LEU A 158 -6.48 40.57 -20.28
N GLY A 159 -7.22 41.51 -19.70
CA GLY A 159 -7.28 42.89 -20.15
C GLY A 159 -8.57 43.59 -19.71
N ALA A 160 -8.78 44.84 -20.21
CA ALA A 160 -9.97 45.65 -19.90
C ALA A 160 -11.29 45.00 -20.33
N GLN A 161 -11.22 44.14 -21.34
CA GLN A 161 -12.29 43.26 -21.81
C GLN A 161 -11.66 41.86 -21.90
N ALA A 162 -11.67 41.12 -20.80
CA ALA A 162 -11.11 39.77 -20.77
C ALA A 162 -11.92 38.84 -21.70
N GLU A 163 -11.22 37.93 -22.38
CA GLU A 163 -11.83 36.92 -23.24
C GLU A 163 -11.61 35.52 -22.69
N LEU A 164 -12.68 34.76 -22.48
CA LEU A 164 -12.65 33.37 -22.05
C LEU A 164 -13.16 32.49 -23.21
N LYS A 165 -12.31 31.56 -23.66
CA LYS A 165 -12.62 30.59 -24.73
C LYS A 165 -12.59 29.16 -24.18
N LEU A 166 -13.64 28.43 -24.48
CA LEU A 166 -13.75 26.97 -24.15
C LEU A 166 -13.98 26.20 -25.47
N GLU A 167 -13.21 25.13 -25.67
CA GLU A 167 -13.34 24.22 -26.79
C GLU A 167 -13.31 22.76 -26.27
N ARG A 168 -14.22 21.91 -26.78
CA ARG A 168 -14.17 20.47 -26.51
C ARG A 168 -13.32 19.80 -27.58
N LEU A 169 -12.25 19.13 -27.17
CA LEU A 169 -11.31 18.43 -28.04
C LEU A 169 -11.78 17.03 -28.42
N SER A 170 -12.52 16.36 -27.51
CA SER A 170 -13.06 15.03 -27.76
C SER A 170 -14.26 15.10 -28.71
N GLU A 171 -14.20 14.40 -29.83
CA GLU A 171 -15.28 14.31 -30.80
C GLU A 171 -15.95 12.93 -30.72
N TYR A 172 -17.27 12.95 -30.48
CA TYR A 172 -18.11 11.77 -30.54
C TYR A 172 -19.24 11.99 -31.51
N ARG A 173 -19.58 11.00 -32.35
CA ARG A 173 -20.59 11.13 -33.41
C ARG A 173 -21.94 11.65 -32.93
N ALA A 174 -22.32 11.33 -31.69
CA ALA A 174 -23.61 11.73 -31.10
C ALA A 174 -23.56 13.08 -30.38
N GLU A 175 -22.39 13.73 -30.27
CA GLU A 175 -22.20 14.95 -29.51
C GLU A 175 -21.90 16.12 -30.48
N PRO A 176 -22.64 17.23 -30.42
CA PRO A 176 -22.31 18.40 -31.24
C PRO A 176 -20.96 18.97 -30.79
N GLY A 177 -20.19 19.50 -31.72
CA GLY A 177 -18.96 20.23 -31.42
C GLY A 177 -19.23 21.40 -30.47
N LEU A 178 -18.30 21.68 -29.56
CA LEU A 178 -18.35 22.80 -28.63
C LEU A 178 -17.14 23.71 -28.88
N ALA A 179 -17.40 24.95 -29.31
CA ALA A 179 -16.44 26.04 -29.28
C ALA A 179 -17.20 27.31 -28.87
N LYS A 180 -16.89 27.89 -27.74
CA LYS A 180 -17.58 29.05 -27.19
C LYS A 180 -16.59 30.09 -26.71
N THR A 181 -16.88 31.34 -27.00
CA THR A 181 -16.08 32.48 -26.55
C THR A 181 -17.01 33.51 -25.93
N ILE A 182 -16.63 34.06 -24.79
CA ILE A 182 -17.28 35.19 -24.14
C ILE A 182 -16.26 36.28 -23.83
N THR A 183 -16.71 37.52 -23.84
CA THR A 183 -15.91 38.67 -23.41
C THR A 183 -16.69 39.47 -22.38
N GLY A 184 -15.97 40.09 -21.46
CA GLY A 184 -16.60 40.89 -20.40
C GLY A 184 -15.57 41.52 -19.49
N VAL A 185 -15.88 41.71 -18.29
CA VAL A 185 -15.18 42.34 -17.17
C VAL A 185 -13.66 42.53 -17.35
N SER A 186 -13.11 43.51 -16.69
CA SER A 186 -11.67 43.77 -16.69
C SER A 186 -10.98 42.77 -15.72
N LEU A 187 -10.15 41.88 -16.26
CA LEU A 187 -9.33 40.97 -15.48
C LEU A 187 -7.85 41.24 -15.74
N HIS A 188 -7.04 41.25 -14.69
CA HIS A 188 -5.61 41.54 -14.75
C HIS A 188 -4.78 40.43 -14.14
N ALA A 189 -3.56 40.23 -14.64
CA ALA A 189 -2.57 39.38 -14.00
C ALA A 189 -2.14 39.98 -12.67
N PRO A 190 -1.79 39.16 -11.66
CA PRO A 190 -1.09 39.64 -10.47
C PRO A 190 0.28 40.19 -10.87
N GLU A 191 0.93 41.00 -10.01
CA GLU A 191 2.28 41.51 -10.28
C GLU A 191 3.30 40.35 -10.24
N ALA A 192 3.29 39.56 -9.19
CA ALA A 192 3.93 38.25 -9.03
C ALA A 192 3.21 37.50 -7.93
N ALA A 193 2.96 36.21 -8.12
CA ALA A 193 2.27 35.38 -7.13
C ALA A 193 2.54 33.91 -7.35
N ASP A 194 2.32 33.11 -6.31
CA ASP A 194 2.31 31.66 -6.46
C ASP A 194 1.15 31.23 -7.35
N LEU A 195 1.43 30.17 -8.13
CA LEU A 195 0.45 29.54 -9.00
C LEU A 195 0.18 28.11 -8.50
N TYR A 196 -1.10 27.78 -8.41
CA TYR A 196 -1.58 26.46 -8.04
C TYR A 196 -2.36 25.84 -9.19
N LEU A 197 -2.17 24.55 -9.41
CA LEU A 197 -2.99 23.74 -10.32
C LEU A 197 -3.81 22.74 -9.52
N ALA A 198 -5.05 22.52 -9.96
CA ALA A 198 -6.02 21.62 -9.36
C ALA A 198 -6.51 22.00 -7.95
N CYS A 199 -6.14 23.16 -7.41
CA CYS A 199 -6.71 23.76 -6.20
C CYS A 199 -6.53 25.27 -6.19
N ASN A 200 -7.13 25.95 -5.21
CA ASN A 200 -6.88 27.36 -4.96
C ASN A 200 -5.73 27.57 -3.94
N ALA A 201 -5.33 28.79 -3.71
CA ALA A 201 -4.25 29.17 -2.80
C ALA A 201 -4.51 28.77 -1.32
N LEU A 202 -5.74 28.45 -0.95
CA LEU A 202 -6.12 27.95 0.38
C LEU A 202 -6.03 26.43 0.47
N ARG A 203 -5.55 25.76 -0.58
CA ARG A 203 -5.57 24.30 -0.74
C ARG A 203 -7.00 23.75 -0.55
N ALA A 204 -7.94 24.32 -1.28
CA ALA A 204 -9.36 23.96 -1.27
C ALA A 204 -9.93 24.00 -2.68
N ALA A 205 -11.18 23.59 -2.84
CA ALA A 205 -11.86 23.50 -4.13
C ALA A 205 -11.08 22.63 -5.16
N HIS A 206 -10.53 21.51 -4.67
CA HIS A 206 -9.74 20.60 -5.48
C HIS A 206 -10.50 20.13 -6.72
N PHE A 207 -9.76 19.99 -7.81
CA PHE A 207 -10.27 19.47 -9.07
C PHE A 207 -10.11 17.95 -9.12
N ASN A 208 -11.16 17.24 -9.49
CA ASN A 208 -11.12 15.82 -9.80
C ASN A 208 -11.06 15.62 -11.30
N GLY A 209 -9.91 15.21 -11.79
CA GLY A 209 -9.69 15.03 -13.22
C GLY A 209 -8.25 15.26 -13.66
N ARG A 210 -8.05 15.22 -14.97
CA ARG A 210 -6.72 15.37 -15.58
C ARG A 210 -6.50 16.78 -16.07
N LEU A 211 -5.31 17.31 -15.79
CA LEU A 211 -4.78 18.53 -16.40
C LEU A 211 -3.65 18.18 -17.34
N GLU A 212 -3.55 18.93 -18.45
CA GLU A 212 -2.51 18.74 -19.46
C GLU A 212 -1.94 20.07 -19.91
N ASN A 213 -0.62 20.18 -19.92
CA ASN A 213 0.19 21.22 -20.54
C ASN A 213 -0.30 22.66 -20.30
N PRO A 214 -0.41 23.12 -19.05
CA PRO A 214 -0.73 24.51 -18.77
C PRO A 214 0.37 25.45 -19.29
N TRP A 215 -0.01 26.64 -19.68
CA TRP A 215 0.92 27.65 -20.16
C TRP A 215 0.47 29.06 -19.79
N LEU A 216 1.42 29.96 -19.74
CA LEU A 216 1.25 31.39 -19.47
C LEU A 216 2.16 32.20 -20.40
N ALA A 217 1.59 33.18 -21.10
CA ALA A 217 2.32 34.04 -21.99
C ALA A 217 1.98 35.52 -21.74
N GLY A 218 2.91 36.42 -22.03
CA GLY A 218 2.76 37.86 -21.98
C GLY A 218 3.00 38.48 -23.35
N GLY A 219 3.02 39.81 -23.44
CA GLY A 219 3.27 40.53 -24.70
C GLY A 219 4.64 40.27 -25.32
N GLU A 220 5.62 39.78 -24.55
CA GLU A 220 7.00 39.52 -25.00
C GLU A 220 7.27 38.02 -25.28
N GLY A 221 6.31 37.12 -25.03
CA GLY A 221 6.44 35.70 -25.28
C GLY A 221 5.99 34.83 -24.10
N ASP A 222 6.40 33.55 -24.08
CA ASP A 222 6.06 32.63 -23.01
C ASP A 222 6.68 33.07 -21.67
N ILE A 223 5.86 33.17 -20.64
CA ILE A 223 6.29 33.35 -19.26
C ILE A 223 6.62 31.98 -18.66
N ALA A 224 5.74 31.02 -18.84
CA ALA A 224 5.93 29.62 -18.45
C ALA A 224 5.16 28.68 -19.37
N ARG A 225 5.70 27.49 -19.56
CA ARG A 225 5.04 26.41 -20.29
C ARG A 225 5.44 25.10 -19.64
N TRP A 226 4.51 24.48 -18.95
CA TRP A 226 4.78 23.23 -18.22
C TRP A 226 4.45 22.03 -19.11
N ASP A 227 5.48 21.22 -19.37
CA ASP A 227 5.36 19.99 -20.15
C ASP A 227 5.28 18.80 -19.21
N PHE A 228 4.10 18.22 -19.05
CA PHE A 228 3.86 17.10 -18.16
C PHE A 228 4.36 15.76 -18.69
N ALA A 229 4.81 15.69 -19.95
CA ALA A 229 5.50 14.54 -20.51
C ALA A 229 6.95 14.41 -20.00
N GLN A 230 7.50 15.48 -19.42
CA GLN A 230 8.86 15.49 -18.88
C GLN A 230 8.89 14.94 -17.47
N ASP A 231 9.92 14.16 -17.16
CA ASP A 231 10.26 13.69 -15.79
C ASP A 231 9.08 13.02 -15.04
N ILE A 232 8.35 12.15 -15.73
CA ILE A 232 7.12 11.51 -15.23
C ILE A 232 7.36 10.75 -13.91
N ALA A 233 8.55 10.23 -13.68
CA ALA A 233 8.88 9.47 -12.47
C ALA A 233 9.00 10.34 -11.20
N SER A 234 9.17 11.67 -11.35
CA SER A 234 9.37 12.59 -10.23
C SER A 234 8.09 13.32 -9.83
N GLN A 235 8.19 14.10 -8.76
CA GLN A 235 7.15 15.04 -8.34
C GLN A 235 7.38 16.46 -8.89
N GLN A 236 8.31 16.66 -9.81
CA GLN A 236 8.55 17.93 -10.47
C GLN A 236 7.69 18.06 -11.74
N ILE A 237 7.15 19.26 -11.99
CA ILE A 237 6.63 19.67 -13.28
C ILE A 237 7.62 20.62 -13.95
N VAL A 238 8.02 20.30 -15.18
CA VAL A 238 9.12 20.98 -15.88
C VAL A 238 8.59 22.15 -16.68
N ASP A 239 9.08 23.36 -16.41
CA ASP A 239 8.89 24.51 -17.28
C ASP A 239 9.89 24.42 -18.45
N VAL A 240 9.37 24.39 -19.67
CA VAL A 240 10.14 24.33 -20.93
C VAL A 240 10.22 25.68 -21.64
N SER A 241 9.71 26.76 -21.03
CA SER A 241 9.83 28.12 -21.61
C SER A 241 11.28 28.65 -21.58
N GLY A 242 12.12 28.11 -20.71
CA GLY A 242 13.49 28.58 -20.47
C GLY A 242 13.59 29.57 -19.30
N ASN A 243 12.51 29.92 -18.63
CA ASN A 243 12.49 30.84 -17.50
C ASN A 243 12.70 30.14 -16.13
N GLY A 244 12.69 28.79 -16.09
CA GLY A 244 12.99 28.01 -14.90
C GLY A 244 11.89 28.02 -13.84
N LEU A 245 10.66 28.30 -14.22
CA LEU A 245 9.49 28.29 -13.34
C LEU A 245 8.95 26.86 -13.15
N HIS A 246 9.81 25.96 -12.67
CA HIS A 246 9.42 24.59 -12.35
C HIS A 246 8.44 24.57 -11.17
N GLY A 247 7.59 23.55 -11.12
CA GLY A 247 6.65 23.37 -10.01
C GLY A 247 6.84 22.03 -9.33
N ILE A 248 6.18 21.87 -8.18
CA ILE A 248 6.17 20.65 -7.36
C ILE A 248 4.74 20.11 -7.30
N LEU A 249 4.61 18.79 -7.45
CA LEU A 249 3.38 18.05 -7.18
C LEU A 249 3.31 17.69 -5.71
N CYS A 250 2.16 17.94 -5.11
CA CYS A 250 1.87 17.63 -3.71
C CYS A 250 0.81 16.54 -3.62
N GLN A 251 0.92 15.67 -2.62
CA GLN A 251 0.01 14.54 -2.37
C GLN A 251 -0.04 13.53 -3.54
N ASN A 252 1.03 13.38 -4.30
CA ASN A 252 1.22 12.38 -5.35
C ASN A 252 0.02 12.23 -6.31
N PRO A 253 -0.34 13.26 -7.09
CA PRO A 253 -1.28 13.06 -8.19
C PRO A 253 -0.71 12.04 -9.18
N THR A 254 -1.61 11.29 -9.84
CA THR A 254 -1.21 10.20 -10.70
C THR A 254 -0.66 10.70 -12.02
N ARG A 255 0.58 10.34 -12.34
CA ARG A 255 1.24 10.54 -13.65
C ARG A 255 1.25 9.21 -14.44
N ALA A 256 1.88 9.17 -15.61
CA ALA A 256 1.81 8.03 -16.52
C ALA A 256 0.34 7.64 -16.83
N VAL A 257 -0.51 8.66 -17.01
CA VAL A 257 -1.91 8.54 -17.40
C VAL A 257 -2.10 9.12 -18.81
N THR A 258 -3.10 8.61 -19.52
CA THR A 258 -3.34 8.99 -20.92
C THR A 258 -3.77 10.46 -21.06
N GLY A 259 -3.12 11.17 -21.96
CA GLY A 259 -3.41 12.56 -22.32
C GLY A 259 -4.39 12.72 -23.49
N SER A 260 -4.62 13.97 -23.89
CA SER A 260 -5.53 14.32 -25.01
C SER A 260 -5.08 13.78 -26.37
N LEU A 261 -3.80 13.43 -26.51
CA LEU A 261 -3.21 12.89 -27.74
C LEU A 261 -3.16 11.38 -27.81
N TRP A 262 -3.55 10.66 -26.75
CA TRP A 262 -3.51 9.20 -26.71
C TRP A 262 -4.47 8.58 -27.71
N ARG A 263 -3.97 7.59 -28.51
CA ARG A 263 -4.70 6.97 -29.62
C ARG A 263 -4.84 5.47 -29.51
N SER A 264 -4.50 4.87 -28.37
CA SER A 264 -4.49 3.42 -28.12
C SER A 264 -3.45 2.63 -28.92
N ASP A 265 -2.51 3.30 -29.58
CA ASP A 265 -1.43 2.69 -30.37
C ASP A 265 -0.17 2.43 -29.54
N VAL A 266 -0.05 3.07 -28.37
CA VAL A 266 1.04 2.91 -27.41
C VAL A 266 0.47 2.64 -26.03
N GLN A 267 1.07 1.66 -25.33
CA GLN A 267 0.65 1.26 -23.96
C GLN A 267 1.67 1.65 -22.89
N ASN A 268 2.90 1.98 -23.29
CA ASN A 268 3.97 2.39 -22.39
C ASN A 268 4.26 3.88 -22.61
N TYR A 269 4.12 4.67 -21.53
CA TYR A 269 4.39 6.10 -21.58
C TYR A 269 5.84 6.45 -21.97
N GLN A 270 6.80 5.55 -21.74
CA GLN A 270 8.21 5.77 -22.10
C GLN A 270 8.43 5.75 -23.62
N ASP A 271 7.55 5.06 -24.37
CA ASP A 271 7.67 4.96 -25.82
C ASP A 271 7.06 6.17 -26.57
N ALA A 272 6.08 6.86 -25.94
CA ALA A 272 5.44 8.06 -26.48
C ALA A 272 4.96 8.99 -25.34
N PRO A 273 5.90 9.64 -24.61
CA PRO A 273 5.55 10.44 -23.44
C PRO A 273 4.59 11.59 -23.74
N GLU A 274 4.57 12.12 -24.97
CA GLU A 274 3.64 13.16 -25.41
C GLU A 274 2.16 12.70 -25.41
N GLN A 275 1.91 11.39 -25.48
CA GLN A 275 0.57 10.82 -25.34
C GLN A 275 0.14 10.66 -23.88
N TYR A 276 1.07 10.85 -22.94
CA TYR A 276 0.90 10.71 -21.49
C TYR A 276 1.20 12.04 -20.76
N ALA A 277 1.07 13.16 -21.46
CA ALA A 277 1.32 14.49 -20.92
C ALA A 277 0.18 15.01 -20.03
N ALA A 278 -0.44 14.13 -19.25
CA ALA A 278 -1.49 14.47 -18.31
C ALA A 278 -1.11 14.07 -16.86
N ILE A 279 -1.70 14.78 -15.91
CA ILE A 279 -1.62 14.47 -14.48
C ILE A 279 -3.04 14.38 -13.95
N HIS A 280 -3.39 13.28 -13.28
CA HIS A 280 -4.70 13.06 -12.68
C HIS A 280 -4.70 13.46 -11.21
N PHE A 281 -5.50 14.45 -10.88
CA PHE A 281 -5.66 15.02 -9.54
C PHE A 281 -6.95 14.54 -8.90
N HIS A 282 -6.93 14.38 -7.57
CA HIS A 282 -8.08 13.95 -6.76
C HIS A 282 -8.18 14.78 -5.49
N GLU A 283 -9.41 15.06 -5.05
CA GLU A 283 -9.69 15.84 -3.84
C GLU A 283 -9.39 15.07 -2.53
N ASP A 284 -9.23 13.76 -2.61
CA ASP A 284 -9.10 12.82 -1.49
C ASP A 284 -7.71 12.15 -1.38
N ASN A 285 -6.76 12.48 -2.27
CA ASN A 285 -5.39 12.00 -2.13
C ASN A 285 -4.77 12.46 -0.80
N LEU A 286 -4.21 11.52 -0.03
CA LEU A 286 -3.36 11.83 1.13
C LEU A 286 -2.19 10.84 1.17
N THR A 287 -1.01 11.30 0.77
CA THR A 287 0.24 10.52 0.87
C THR A 287 1.16 11.01 1.98
N ASP A 288 1.05 12.27 2.39
CA ASP A 288 1.76 12.83 3.53
C ASP A 288 0.82 13.72 4.34
N ALA A 289 0.64 13.41 5.62
CA ALA A 289 -0.14 14.24 6.53
C ALA A 289 0.57 15.59 6.86
N GLU A 290 1.85 15.73 6.53
CA GLU A 290 2.69 16.91 6.77
C GLU A 290 2.74 17.31 8.26
N TRP A 291 2.53 16.37 9.18
CA TRP A 291 2.56 16.64 10.61
C TRP A 291 3.98 16.85 11.11
N ARG A 292 4.13 17.74 12.05
CA ARG A 292 5.41 17.98 12.74
C ARG A 292 5.64 16.89 13.78
N ASP A 293 6.91 16.65 14.09
CA ASP A 293 7.29 15.77 15.18
C ASP A 293 6.72 16.31 16.51
N SER A 294 6.00 15.45 17.22
CA SER A 294 5.52 15.71 18.59
C SER A 294 6.60 15.32 19.59
N VAL A 295 7.30 14.21 19.31
CA VAL A 295 8.44 13.74 20.09
C VAL A 295 9.44 13.04 19.17
N VAL A 296 10.72 13.10 19.52
CA VAL A 296 11.80 12.43 18.80
C VAL A 296 12.48 11.43 19.73
N LEU A 297 12.49 10.18 19.32
CA LEU A 297 13.21 9.12 20.01
C LEU A 297 14.66 9.03 19.52
N GLN A 298 15.62 9.13 20.41
CA GLN A 298 16.98 8.69 20.16
C GLN A 298 17.08 7.21 20.50
N VAL A 299 17.16 6.36 19.47
CA VAL A 299 17.25 4.90 19.66
C VAL A 299 18.61 4.58 20.32
N PRO A 300 18.62 3.83 21.45
CA PRO A 300 19.89 3.46 22.09
C PRO A 300 20.83 2.69 21.14
N GLU A 301 22.13 2.90 21.28
CA GLU A 301 23.14 2.21 20.46
C GLU A 301 23.20 0.69 20.71
N ASP A 302 22.76 0.26 21.88
CA ASP A 302 22.71 -1.14 22.32
C ASP A 302 21.32 -1.78 22.21
N LEU A 303 20.33 -1.05 21.67
CA LEU A 303 19.01 -1.64 21.44
C LEU A 303 19.11 -2.72 20.35
N THR A 304 18.68 -3.93 20.71
CA THR A 304 18.73 -5.08 19.80
C THR A 304 17.76 -4.94 18.64
N SER A 305 18.01 -5.65 17.55
CA SER A 305 17.06 -5.78 16.47
C SER A 305 15.74 -6.38 16.96
N GLY A 306 14.61 -5.80 16.54
CA GLY A 306 13.29 -6.22 17.02
C GLY A 306 12.15 -5.33 16.54
N GLN A 307 10.95 -5.71 16.95
CA GLN A 307 9.70 -4.98 16.71
C GLN A 307 9.32 -4.22 17.98
N TYR A 308 9.19 -2.91 17.86
CA TYR A 308 8.91 -2.01 18.97
C TYR A 308 7.69 -1.13 18.68
N ALA A 309 7.19 -0.45 19.69
CA ALA A 309 6.21 0.60 19.52
C ALA A 309 6.45 1.74 20.53
N LEU A 310 6.15 2.97 20.10
CA LEU A 310 5.90 4.05 21.04
C LEU A 310 4.44 3.97 21.46
N LYS A 311 4.22 3.68 22.72
CA LYS A 311 2.92 3.65 23.39
C LYS A 311 2.64 5.04 23.95
N VAL A 312 1.53 5.64 23.54
CA VAL A 312 1.13 6.98 23.97
C VAL A 312 -0.22 6.94 24.65
N SER A 313 -0.32 7.49 25.84
CA SER A 313 -1.53 7.51 26.65
C SER A 313 -2.00 8.94 26.94
N VAL A 314 -3.30 9.18 26.76
CA VAL A 314 -3.96 10.45 27.06
C VAL A 314 -5.31 10.17 27.72
N GLY A 315 -5.46 10.51 29.00
CA GLY A 315 -6.66 10.13 29.73
C GLY A 315 -6.87 8.61 29.69
N ASP A 316 -8.02 8.20 29.17
CA ASP A 316 -8.37 6.79 29.01
C ASP A 316 -8.05 6.23 27.60
N ASP A 317 -7.57 7.06 26.67
CA ASP A 317 -7.20 6.64 25.31
C ASP A 317 -5.73 6.25 25.21
N LEU A 318 -5.46 5.35 24.29
CA LEU A 318 -4.17 4.71 24.07
C LEU A 318 -3.91 4.55 22.60
N ASP A 319 -2.72 4.94 22.14
CA ASP A 319 -2.25 4.65 20.78
C ASP A 319 -0.89 3.94 20.79
N TYR A 320 -0.69 3.06 19.82
CA TYR A 320 0.58 2.41 19.55
C TYR A 320 1.08 2.83 18.17
N VAL A 321 2.31 3.28 18.09
CA VAL A 321 2.98 3.55 16.81
C VAL A 321 4.14 2.58 16.68
N PRO A 322 3.97 1.48 15.93
CA PRO A 322 5.02 0.49 15.70
C PRO A 322 6.19 1.06 14.90
N PHE A 323 7.39 0.60 15.22
CA PHE A 323 8.62 0.82 14.48
C PHE A 323 9.55 -0.39 14.60
N PHE A 324 10.54 -0.48 13.72
CA PHE A 324 11.46 -1.60 13.64
C PHE A 324 12.90 -1.14 13.82
N VAL A 325 13.66 -1.93 14.57
CA VAL A 325 15.11 -1.73 14.69
C VAL A 325 15.79 -2.90 13.99
N LYS A 326 16.54 -2.62 12.91
CA LYS A 326 17.30 -3.62 12.16
C LYS A 326 18.71 -3.79 12.72
N ALA A 327 19.27 -5.00 12.56
CA ALA A 327 20.61 -5.28 13.02
C ALA A 327 21.68 -4.60 12.12
N PRO A 328 22.75 -4.01 12.71
CA PRO A 328 23.94 -3.66 11.94
C PRO A 328 24.52 -4.92 11.28
N ARG A 329 25.07 -4.79 10.06
CA ARG A 329 25.55 -5.93 9.26
C ARG A 329 26.55 -6.82 9.99
N ASN A 330 27.40 -6.25 10.83
CA ASN A 330 28.40 -6.97 11.62
C ASN A 330 27.89 -7.58 12.94
N GLN A 331 26.60 -7.42 13.24
CA GLN A 331 25.95 -7.93 14.45
C GLN A 331 24.73 -8.80 14.14
N ARG A 332 24.55 -9.18 12.87
CA ARG A 332 23.43 -10.01 12.43
C ARG A 332 23.44 -11.40 13.06
N ARG A 333 22.27 -11.85 13.44
CA ARG A 333 22.00 -13.23 13.86
C ARG A 333 21.90 -14.16 12.64
N ASP A 334 21.75 -15.48 12.88
CA ASP A 334 21.51 -16.43 11.80
C ASP A 334 20.08 -16.35 11.23
N LEU A 335 19.12 -15.83 11.99
CA LEU A 335 17.70 -15.74 11.69
C LEU A 335 17.24 -14.32 11.51
N ALA A 336 16.53 -14.04 10.40
CA ALA A 336 15.77 -12.80 10.23
C ALA A 336 14.27 -13.08 10.03
N TYR A 337 13.45 -12.23 10.62
CA TYR A 337 12.05 -12.08 10.31
C TYR A 337 11.85 -10.90 9.35
N LEU A 338 11.38 -11.18 8.15
CA LEU A 338 11.09 -10.19 7.11
C LEU A 338 9.62 -9.75 7.24
N VAL A 339 9.43 -8.54 7.75
CA VAL A 339 8.11 -7.94 7.99
C VAL A 339 7.53 -7.46 6.65
N PRO A 340 6.33 -7.91 6.26
CA PRO A 340 5.73 -7.58 4.97
C PRO A 340 5.11 -6.16 4.97
N THR A 341 5.93 -5.14 5.19
CA THR A 341 5.48 -3.74 5.32
C THR A 341 4.86 -3.19 4.04
N ALA A 342 5.23 -3.69 2.86
CA ALA A 342 4.58 -3.34 1.60
C ALA A 342 3.11 -3.80 1.58
N SER A 343 2.83 -5.01 2.09
CA SER A 343 1.45 -5.48 2.25
C SER A 343 0.69 -4.65 3.28
N TYR A 344 1.31 -4.29 4.41
CA TYR A 344 0.67 -3.40 5.38
C TYR A 344 0.28 -2.06 4.76
N LEU A 345 1.14 -1.50 3.90
CA LEU A 345 0.85 -0.26 3.19
C LEU A 345 -0.26 -0.41 2.15
N ALA A 346 -0.32 -1.52 1.42
CA ALA A 346 -1.37 -1.75 0.43
C ALA A 346 -2.77 -1.78 1.08
N TYR A 347 -2.84 -2.31 2.30
CA TYR A 347 -4.06 -2.38 3.11
C TYR A 347 -4.21 -1.23 4.12
N ALA A 348 -3.30 -0.25 4.11
CA ALA A 348 -3.33 0.85 5.06
C ALA A 348 -4.66 1.60 5.02
N ASN A 349 -5.33 1.68 6.17
CA ASN A 349 -6.63 2.34 6.33
C ASN A 349 -7.78 1.73 5.50
N GLN A 350 -7.69 0.43 5.16
CA GLN A 350 -8.76 -0.26 4.43
C GLN A 350 -10.08 -0.20 5.21
N ARG A 351 -11.13 0.31 4.56
CA ARG A 351 -12.47 0.45 5.12
C ARG A 351 -13.46 -0.63 4.67
N MET A 352 -13.02 -1.53 3.78
CA MET A 352 -13.83 -2.68 3.39
C MET A 352 -14.21 -3.51 4.61
N GLY A 353 -15.52 -3.74 4.82
CA GLY A 353 -16.05 -4.39 6.02
C GLY A 353 -16.37 -3.45 7.19
N LEU A 354 -15.99 -2.16 7.12
CA LEU A 354 -16.40 -1.12 8.08
C LEU A 354 -17.64 -0.34 7.61
N ILE A 355 -18.00 -0.47 6.34
CA ILE A 355 -19.19 0.12 5.72
C ILE A 355 -20.13 -0.97 5.20
N ASP A 356 -21.40 -0.65 5.03
CA ASP A 356 -22.35 -1.57 4.40
C ASP A 356 -21.94 -1.88 2.96
N GLY A 357 -21.89 -3.14 2.61
CA GLY A 357 -21.41 -3.55 1.30
C GLY A 357 -21.68 -5.02 0.99
N PRO A 358 -21.07 -5.55 -0.08
CA PRO A 358 -21.29 -6.93 -0.52
C PRO A 358 -20.86 -7.99 0.51
N PHE A 359 -20.05 -7.61 1.50
CA PHE A 359 -19.58 -8.48 2.58
C PHE A 359 -20.48 -8.42 3.84
N GLY A 360 -21.63 -7.73 3.77
CA GLY A 360 -22.60 -7.61 4.86
C GLY A 360 -22.53 -6.29 5.62
N SER A 361 -23.17 -6.26 6.79
CA SER A 361 -23.18 -5.08 7.66
C SER A 361 -21.86 -4.94 8.40
N PRO A 362 -21.44 -3.70 8.69
CA PRO A 362 -20.16 -3.42 9.36
C PRO A 362 -20.03 -4.13 10.69
N LYS A 363 -18.86 -4.71 10.92
CA LYS A 363 -18.46 -5.26 12.22
C LYS A 363 -17.29 -4.44 12.73
N ILE A 364 -17.56 -3.53 13.64
CA ILE A 364 -16.54 -2.71 14.30
C ILE A 364 -16.20 -3.40 15.62
N PHE A 365 -14.92 -3.71 15.79
CA PHE A 365 -14.44 -4.49 16.92
C PHE A 365 -13.57 -3.69 17.90
N ASP A 366 -13.02 -2.56 17.48
CA ASP A 366 -12.10 -1.76 18.27
C ASP A 366 -12.19 -0.25 17.95
N ALA A 367 -11.50 0.55 18.77
CA ALA A 367 -11.48 2.01 18.69
C ALA A 367 -10.84 2.52 17.39
N ASN A 368 -9.81 1.83 16.88
CA ASN A 368 -9.12 2.23 15.65
C ASN A 368 -10.05 2.07 14.45
N GLN A 369 -10.82 0.98 14.39
CA GLN A 369 -11.82 0.77 13.34
C GLN A 369 -12.97 1.78 13.42
N ALA A 370 -13.45 2.10 14.63
CA ALA A 370 -14.47 3.11 14.82
C ALA A 370 -13.99 4.49 14.34
N PHE A 371 -12.76 4.85 14.66
CA PHE A 371 -12.12 6.08 14.21
C PHE A 371 -11.96 6.11 12.69
N LEU A 372 -11.41 5.05 12.10
CA LEU A 372 -11.21 4.94 10.66
C LEU A 372 -12.53 5.04 9.88
N LYS A 373 -13.61 4.46 10.39
CA LYS A 373 -14.94 4.56 9.76
C LYS A 373 -15.42 6.01 9.66
N SER A 374 -15.13 6.84 10.65
CA SER A 374 -15.60 8.23 10.73
C SER A 374 -14.62 9.24 10.08
N HIS A 375 -13.39 8.81 9.73
CA HIS A 375 -12.32 9.67 9.23
C HIS A 375 -11.77 9.16 7.88
N ALA A 376 -12.58 9.35 6.82
CA ALA A 376 -12.15 9.03 5.45
C ALA A 376 -10.96 9.90 4.99
N ASP A 377 -10.75 11.04 5.61
CA ASP A 377 -9.64 11.96 5.38
C ASP A 377 -8.27 11.45 5.85
N LEU A 378 -8.20 10.29 6.52
CA LEU A 378 -6.95 9.56 6.79
C LEU A 378 -6.28 8.97 5.53
N GLY A 379 -6.94 9.10 4.38
CA GLY A 379 -6.51 8.55 3.09
C GLY A 379 -6.87 7.08 2.92
N ASP A 380 -7.09 6.72 1.67
CA ASP A 380 -7.61 5.42 1.24
C ASP A 380 -6.54 4.34 1.14
N SER A 381 -6.95 3.08 1.18
CA SER A 381 -6.11 1.92 0.86
C SER A 381 -6.03 1.71 -0.66
N MET A 382 -5.08 0.88 -1.10
CA MET A 382 -4.97 0.49 -2.51
C MET A 382 -6.10 -0.46 -2.99
N TYR A 383 -7.08 -0.74 -2.14
CA TYR A 383 -8.28 -1.52 -2.47
C TYR A 383 -9.52 -0.67 -2.69
N GLU A 384 -9.41 0.63 -2.48
CA GLU A 384 -10.53 1.58 -2.55
C GLU A 384 -10.46 2.41 -3.84
N HIS A 385 -11.46 3.27 -4.00
CA HIS A 385 -11.60 4.16 -5.13
C HIS A 385 -11.62 5.59 -4.64
N HIS A 386 -11.07 6.49 -5.45
CA HIS A 386 -11.26 7.93 -5.29
C HIS A 386 -12.73 8.32 -5.49
N ALA A 387 -13.08 9.54 -5.13
CA ALA A 387 -14.44 10.07 -5.26
C ALA A 387 -14.99 10.00 -6.70
N ASP A 388 -14.13 9.93 -7.70
CA ASP A 388 -14.46 9.80 -9.12
C ASP A 388 -14.51 8.35 -9.64
N TRP A 389 -14.38 7.37 -8.74
CA TRP A 389 -14.33 5.92 -9.02
C TRP A 389 -13.06 5.43 -9.70
N SER A 390 -12.04 6.24 -9.88
CA SER A 390 -10.73 5.75 -10.27
C SER A 390 -10.05 5.00 -9.10
N GLY A 391 -9.15 4.08 -9.42
CA GLY A 391 -8.46 3.28 -8.41
C GLY A 391 -7.39 4.07 -7.65
N VAL A 392 -7.22 3.78 -6.38
CA VAL A 392 -6.16 4.36 -5.54
C VAL A 392 -4.82 3.72 -5.86
N HIS A 393 -3.94 4.47 -6.51
CA HIS A 393 -2.64 3.97 -6.97
C HIS A 393 -1.54 4.04 -5.91
N PHE A 394 -1.66 4.93 -4.92
CA PHE A 394 -0.60 5.20 -3.95
C PHE A 394 -1.03 4.88 -2.52
N SER A 395 -0.09 4.36 -1.76
CA SER A 395 -0.18 4.31 -0.30
C SER A 395 1.11 4.81 0.34
N SER A 396 1.03 5.23 1.59
CA SER A 396 2.15 5.81 2.30
C SER A 396 2.08 5.52 3.81
N ARG A 397 3.27 5.46 4.44
CA ARG A 397 3.43 5.44 5.90
C ARG A 397 3.58 6.83 6.53
N LEU A 398 3.56 7.92 5.73
CA LEU A 398 3.67 9.30 6.21
C LEU A 398 2.31 9.88 6.64
N ARG A 399 1.43 9.03 7.11
CA ARG A 399 0.10 9.34 7.64
C ARG A 399 -0.28 8.32 8.71
N PRO A 400 -1.26 8.59 9.59
CA PRO A 400 -1.72 7.57 10.53
C PRO A 400 -2.23 6.32 9.81
N VAL A 401 -1.67 5.15 10.15
CA VAL A 401 -2.07 3.84 9.64
C VAL A 401 -2.78 3.09 10.76
N MET A 402 -4.12 3.11 10.73
CA MET A 402 -4.94 2.66 11.85
C MET A 402 -4.97 1.13 12.02
N ASN A 403 -4.65 0.38 10.99
CA ASN A 403 -4.66 -1.08 11.00
C ASN A 403 -3.25 -1.72 11.12
N MET A 404 -2.19 -0.91 11.23
CA MET A 404 -0.84 -1.38 11.57
C MET A 404 -0.58 -1.15 13.08
N LYS A 405 -1.41 -1.78 13.93
CA LYS A 405 -1.39 -1.59 15.39
C LYS A 405 -1.76 -2.90 16.08
N PRO A 406 -1.31 -3.15 17.32
CA PRO A 406 -1.82 -4.26 18.10
C PRO A 406 -3.31 -4.09 18.44
N MET A 407 -3.96 -5.16 18.87
CA MET A 407 -5.39 -5.21 19.24
C MET A 407 -6.37 -4.93 18.10
N ASN A 408 -5.91 -4.92 16.88
CA ASN A 408 -6.73 -4.85 15.66
C ASN A 408 -7.26 -6.24 15.24
N PRO A 409 -8.10 -6.35 14.21
CA PRO A 409 -8.42 -7.64 13.61
C PRO A 409 -7.16 -8.42 13.24
N THR A 410 -7.24 -9.75 13.31
CA THR A 410 -6.12 -10.63 12.98
C THR A 410 -5.94 -10.69 11.46
N TRP A 411 -5.38 -9.63 10.93
CA TRP A 411 -5.07 -9.40 9.53
C TRP A 411 -3.80 -8.57 9.43
N GLN A 412 -2.93 -8.85 8.49
CA GLN A 412 -1.66 -8.15 8.27
C GLN A 412 -0.81 -8.08 9.56
N PHE A 413 -0.44 -6.88 10.02
CA PHE A 413 0.43 -6.65 11.16
C PHE A 413 0.05 -7.47 12.40
N ASN A 414 -1.24 -7.48 12.77
CA ASN A 414 -1.67 -8.17 13.98
C ASN A 414 -1.65 -9.71 13.84
N ALA A 415 -1.89 -10.24 12.62
CA ALA A 415 -1.73 -11.68 12.33
C ALA A 415 -0.26 -12.10 12.43
N ASP A 416 0.64 -11.25 11.96
CA ASP A 416 2.07 -11.51 11.95
C ASP A 416 2.67 -11.57 13.36
N THR A 417 2.03 -10.93 14.34
CA THR A 417 2.44 -11.04 15.75
C THR A 417 2.31 -12.45 16.33
N HIS A 418 1.58 -13.36 15.67
CA HIS A 418 1.62 -14.78 16.06
C HIS A 418 2.99 -15.41 15.80
N LEU A 419 3.71 -14.99 14.76
CA LEU A 419 5.05 -15.47 14.46
C LEU A 419 6.07 -14.92 15.46
N THR A 420 5.99 -13.63 15.79
CA THR A 420 6.89 -13.05 16.80
C THR A 420 6.64 -13.61 18.18
N ALA A 421 5.37 -13.83 18.56
CA ALA A 421 5.01 -14.51 19.81
C ALA A 421 5.55 -15.95 19.88
N TRP A 422 5.48 -16.69 18.77
CA TRP A 422 6.04 -18.03 18.67
C TRP A 422 7.56 -18.03 18.80
N LEU A 423 8.29 -17.14 18.11
CA LEU A 423 9.74 -17.03 18.24
C LEU A 423 10.18 -16.68 19.66
N HIS A 424 9.46 -15.79 20.33
CA HIS A 424 9.70 -15.49 21.75
C HIS A 424 9.39 -16.69 22.67
N HIS A 425 8.31 -17.45 22.40
CA HIS A 425 8.01 -18.68 23.13
C HIS A 425 9.13 -19.71 23.00
N MET A 426 9.72 -19.83 21.80
CA MET A 426 10.85 -20.71 21.51
C MET A 426 12.17 -20.22 22.11
N GLU A 427 12.19 -19.05 22.75
CA GLU A 427 13.42 -18.36 23.18
C GLU A 427 14.45 -18.23 22.03
N GLN A 428 13.93 -18.08 20.79
CA GLN A 428 14.74 -18.01 19.60
C GLN A 428 15.11 -16.55 19.29
N ASP A 429 16.39 -16.26 19.33
CA ASP A 429 16.91 -14.97 18.89
C ASP A 429 16.72 -14.77 17.39
N PHE A 430 16.23 -13.61 16.98
CA PHE A 430 16.05 -13.22 15.58
C PHE A 430 16.29 -11.73 15.39
N ASP A 431 16.59 -11.35 14.16
CA ASP A 431 16.62 -9.96 13.70
C ASP A 431 15.37 -9.65 12.92
N VAL A 432 15.07 -8.35 12.79
CA VAL A 432 13.93 -7.86 12.02
C VAL A 432 14.42 -7.04 10.83
N LEU A 433 13.81 -7.25 9.67
CA LEU A 433 13.96 -6.47 8.45
C LEU A 433 12.59 -6.13 7.90
N THR A 434 12.47 -5.02 7.19
CA THR A 434 11.24 -4.63 6.49
C THR A 434 11.35 -4.83 4.98
N ASP A 435 10.23 -4.84 4.29
CA ASP A 435 10.19 -4.83 2.81
C ASP A 435 10.89 -3.59 2.24
N GLU A 436 10.79 -2.43 2.91
CA GLU A 436 11.50 -1.21 2.53
C GLU A 436 13.02 -1.41 2.58
N ASP A 437 13.54 -2.09 3.63
CA ASP A 437 14.97 -2.43 3.72
C ASP A 437 15.39 -3.36 2.57
N LEU A 438 14.57 -4.38 2.28
CA LEU A 438 14.83 -5.30 1.18
C LEU A 438 14.75 -4.62 -0.19
N HIS A 439 13.82 -3.67 -0.37
CA HIS A 439 13.72 -2.88 -1.59
C HIS A 439 14.98 -2.03 -1.81
N LEU A 440 15.44 -1.35 -0.78
CA LEU A 440 16.57 -0.42 -0.87
C LEU A 440 17.93 -1.12 -1.02
N GLU A 441 18.12 -2.25 -0.33
CA GLU A 441 19.41 -2.92 -0.25
C GLU A 441 19.49 -4.19 -1.12
N GLY A 442 18.35 -4.69 -1.65
CA GLY A 442 18.31 -5.93 -2.43
C GLY A 442 18.86 -7.12 -1.66
N ALA A 443 19.62 -7.99 -2.32
CA ALA A 443 20.26 -9.16 -1.70
C ALA A 443 21.17 -8.81 -0.51
N ALA A 444 21.74 -7.61 -0.47
CA ALA A 444 22.60 -7.17 0.63
C ALA A 444 21.84 -6.99 1.96
N ALA A 445 20.53 -6.75 1.91
CA ALA A 445 19.68 -6.77 3.10
C ALA A 445 19.69 -8.14 3.79
N LEU A 446 19.82 -9.21 3.02
CA LEU A 446 19.74 -10.59 3.49
C LEU A 446 21.13 -11.24 3.73
N GLU A 447 22.20 -10.57 3.33
CA GLU A 447 23.56 -11.07 3.51
C GLU A 447 23.88 -11.35 4.98
N GLY A 448 24.43 -12.52 5.28
CA GLY A 448 24.77 -12.97 6.64
C GLY A 448 23.69 -13.74 7.35
N TYR A 449 22.42 -13.64 6.93
CA TYR A 449 21.36 -14.49 7.45
C TYR A 449 21.38 -15.86 6.78
N ARG A 450 21.28 -16.90 7.60
CA ARG A 450 21.12 -18.29 7.13
C ARG A 450 19.67 -18.60 6.83
N THR A 451 18.75 -18.12 7.66
CA THR A 451 17.32 -18.37 7.57
C THR A 451 16.54 -17.07 7.59
N VAL A 452 15.56 -16.98 6.72
CA VAL A 452 14.57 -15.88 6.70
C VAL A 452 13.17 -16.47 6.85
N ILE A 453 12.38 -15.88 7.74
CA ILE A 453 10.95 -16.17 7.90
C ILE A 453 10.16 -15.00 7.34
N THR A 454 9.15 -15.25 6.51
CA THR A 454 8.21 -14.21 6.06
C THR A 454 7.06 -14.02 7.04
N GLY A 455 6.34 -12.90 6.92
CA GLY A 455 5.02 -12.76 7.52
C GLY A 455 3.95 -13.65 6.87
N THR A 456 2.71 -13.51 7.35
CA THR A 456 1.57 -14.34 6.92
C THR A 456 1.04 -13.97 5.53
N HIS A 457 1.31 -12.74 5.04
CA HIS A 457 0.77 -12.27 3.76
C HIS A 457 1.74 -11.32 3.03
N PRO A 458 2.90 -11.78 2.53
CA PRO A 458 3.87 -10.96 1.79
C PRO A 458 3.44 -10.80 0.31
N GLU A 459 2.31 -10.14 0.08
CA GLU A 459 1.61 -10.09 -1.21
C GLU A 459 2.24 -9.14 -2.23
N TYR A 460 2.80 -8.01 -1.75
CA TYR A 460 3.29 -6.89 -2.58
C TYR A 460 4.81 -6.85 -2.63
N TYR A 461 5.37 -7.02 -3.82
CA TYR A 461 6.82 -7.06 -4.01
C TYR A 461 7.27 -6.17 -5.16
N SER A 462 8.33 -5.38 -4.95
CA SER A 462 9.04 -4.73 -6.05
C SER A 462 10.01 -5.68 -6.74
N THR A 463 10.48 -5.29 -7.91
CA THR A 463 11.50 -6.06 -8.64
C THR A 463 12.78 -6.23 -7.81
N ALA A 464 13.25 -5.16 -7.17
CA ALA A 464 14.44 -5.22 -6.32
C ALA A 464 14.29 -6.20 -5.14
N MET A 465 13.12 -6.24 -4.50
CA MET A 465 12.84 -7.19 -3.42
C MET A 465 12.84 -8.65 -3.92
N ARG A 466 12.14 -8.91 -5.02
CA ARG A 466 12.04 -10.26 -5.59
C ARG A 466 13.40 -10.78 -6.06
N ASP A 467 14.15 -9.94 -6.76
CA ASP A 467 15.48 -10.29 -7.27
C ASP A 467 16.48 -10.47 -6.12
N GLY A 468 16.39 -9.63 -5.09
CA GLY A 468 17.19 -9.73 -3.87
C GLY A 468 16.97 -11.07 -3.16
N LEU A 469 15.73 -11.44 -2.93
CA LEU A 469 15.34 -12.71 -2.29
C LEU A 469 15.76 -13.93 -3.14
N SER A 470 15.51 -13.88 -4.46
CA SER A 470 15.88 -14.94 -5.40
C SER A 470 17.41 -15.13 -5.43
N SER A 471 18.18 -14.03 -5.49
CA SER A 471 19.63 -14.09 -5.46
C SER A 471 20.16 -14.69 -4.16
N TRP A 472 19.61 -14.30 -3.01
CA TRP A 472 20.00 -14.84 -1.71
C TRP A 472 19.68 -16.34 -1.59
N LEU A 473 18.50 -16.78 -2.05
CA LEU A 473 18.15 -18.20 -2.13
C LEU A 473 19.14 -18.99 -2.99
N GLY A 474 19.49 -18.46 -4.17
CA GLY A 474 20.47 -19.07 -5.08
C GLY A 474 21.88 -19.20 -4.49
N GLN A 475 22.20 -18.46 -3.44
CA GLN A 475 23.47 -18.53 -2.69
C GLN A 475 23.39 -19.47 -1.47
N GLY A 476 22.30 -20.20 -1.30
CA GLY A 476 22.12 -21.15 -0.20
C GLY A 476 21.32 -20.65 0.98
N GLY A 477 20.60 -19.54 0.81
CA GLY A 477 19.64 -19.05 1.80
C GLY A 477 18.52 -20.06 2.06
N ARG A 478 17.93 -20.01 3.25
CA ARG A 478 16.85 -20.90 3.68
C ARG A 478 15.62 -20.09 4.04
N LEU A 479 14.55 -20.27 3.29
CA LEU A 479 13.32 -19.49 3.41
C LEU A 479 12.20 -20.30 4.04
N MET A 480 11.62 -19.78 5.11
CA MET A 480 10.32 -20.23 5.63
C MET A 480 9.25 -19.25 5.19
N TYR A 481 8.49 -19.63 4.15
CA TYR A 481 7.33 -18.88 3.69
C TYR A 481 6.12 -19.30 4.52
N MET A 482 5.73 -18.43 5.48
CA MET A 482 4.78 -18.75 6.54
C MET A 482 3.36 -18.25 6.24
N GLY A 483 3.03 -18.06 4.98
CA GLY A 483 1.77 -17.42 4.60
C GLY A 483 1.09 -18.00 3.36
N GLY A 484 0.15 -17.24 2.85
CA GLY A 484 -0.58 -17.45 1.59
C GLY A 484 -0.62 -16.19 0.75
N ASN A 485 -0.91 -16.33 -0.55
CA ASN A 485 -0.95 -15.26 -1.54
C ASN A 485 0.27 -14.32 -1.49
N GLY A 486 1.46 -14.88 -1.28
CA GLY A 486 2.70 -14.13 -1.31
C GLY A 486 3.19 -13.89 -2.74
N PHE A 487 4.02 -12.83 -2.92
CA PHE A 487 4.70 -12.50 -4.17
C PHE A 487 3.73 -12.35 -5.36
N TYR A 488 2.58 -11.71 -5.11
CA TYR A 488 1.46 -11.68 -6.05
C TYR A 488 1.45 -10.43 -6.92
N TRP A 489 1.44 -9.20 -6.30
CA TRP A 489 1.42 -7.94 -7.01
C TRP A 489 2.82 -7.33 -7.15
N ARG A 490 3.10 -6.85 -8.36
CA ARG A 490 4.27 -6.00 -8.59
C ARG A 490 3.97 -4.57 -8.19
N VAL A 491 4.87 -3.96 -7.40
CA VAL A 491 4.80 -2.57 -6.94
C VAL A 491 6.08 -1.81 -7.26
N ALA A 492 5.99 -0.48 -7.18
CA ALA A 492 7.14 0.41 -7.23
C ALA A 492 7.12 1.33 -6.01
N PHE A 493 8.31 1.69 -5.52
CA PHE A 493 8.46 2.72 -4.50
C PHE A 493 8.96 4.01 -5.12
N GLN A 494 8.55 5.14 -4.55
CA GLN A 494 9.04 6.44 -5.02
C GLN A 494 10.56 6.53 -4.83
N PRO A 495 11.37 6.84 -5.87
CA PRO A 495 12.82 6.76 -5.79
C PRO A 495 13.44 7.66 -4.71
N ASP A 496 12.93 8.88 -4.56
CA ASP A 496 13.43 9.85 -3.59
C ASP A 496 12.75 9.75 -2.22
N ASN A 497 11.66 8.99 -2.11
CA ASN A 497 10.90 8.81 -0.87
C ASN A 497 10.23 7.43 -0.80
N PRO A 498 10.95 6.38 -0.40
CA PRO A 498 10.44 5.00 -0.37
C PRO A 498 9.32 4.78 0.67
N ALA A 499 8.97 5.79 1.45
CA ALA A 499 7.77 5.77 2.29
C ALA A 499 6.46 5.71 1.47
N ILE A 500 6.53 5.97 0.17
CA ILE A 500 5.38 6.00 -0.74
C ILE A 500 5.51 4.87 -1.75
N MET A 501 4.48 4.05 -1.84
CA MET A 501 4.39 2.89 -2.72
C MET A 501 3.31 3.11 -3.78
N GLU A 502 3.57 2.65 -5.01
CA GLU A 502 2.66 2.67 -6.15
C GLU A 502 2.27 1.25 -6.56
N VAL A 503 0.99 1.04 -6.85
CA VAL A 503 0.48 -0.14 -7.55
C VAL A 503 -0.20 0.24 -8.85
N ARG A 504 0.05 -0.52 -9.91
CA ARG A 504 -0.74 -0.52 -11.15
C ARG A 504 -1.30 -1.93 -11.32
N ARG A 505 -2.60 -2.07 -11.19
CA ARG A 505 -3.23 -3.40 -11.28
C ARG A 505 -3.36 -3.90 -12.72
N ALA A 506 -3.01 -3.07 -13.69
CA ALA A 506 -3.11 -3.35 -15.12
C ALA A 506 -4.53 -3.90 -15.46
N GLU A 507 -4.60 -4.99 -16.23
CA GLU A 507 -5.87 -5.70 -16.51
C GLU A 507 -6.22 -6.75 -15.45
N ASP A 508 -5.45 -6.86 -14.40
CA ASP A 508 -5.50 -7.93 -13.42
C ASP A 508 -6.32 -7.61 -12.18
N GLY A 509 -6.84 -6.39 -12.05
CA GLY A 509 -7.64 -5.96 -10.90
C GLY A 509 -8.76 -6.95 -10.59
N THR A 510 -8.71 -7.57 -9.42
CA THR A 510 -9.66 -8.55 -8.95
C THR A 510 -10.21 -8.09 -7.62
N ARG A 511 -11.54 -7.97 -7.52
CA ARG A 511 -12.21 -7.57 -6.27
C ARG A 511 -11.77 -6.20 -5.70
N ALA A 512 -11.00 -5.43 -6.48
CA ALA A 512 -10.62 -4.05 -6.22
C ALA A 512 -10.99 -3.21 -7.45
N TRP A 513 -10.00 -2.70 -8.16
CA TRP A 513 -10.18 -1.89 -9.35
C TRP A 513 -9.25 -2.36 -10.48
N ILE A 514 -9.57 -1.98 -11.70
CA ILE A 514 -8.79 -2.24 -12.92
C ILE A 514 -8.21 -0.89 -13.37
N ALA A 515 -6.95 -0.86 -13.81
CA ALA A 515 -6.38 0.34 -14.40
C ALA A 515 -7.06 0.69 -15.71
N GLU A 516 -7.13 1.99 -16.03
CA GLU A 516 -7.64 2.44 -17.31
C GLU A 516 -6.77 1.94 -18.48
N PRO A 517 -7.36 1.71 -19.66
CA PRO A 517 -6.60 1.29 -20.84
C PRO A 517 -5.40 2.21 -21.11
N GLY A 518 -4.21 1.61 -21.26
CA GLY A 518 -2.96 2.35 -21.51
C GLY A 518 -2.23 2.79 -20.24
N GLU A 519 -2.79 2.61 -19.04
CA GLU A 519 -2.22 3.13 -17.79
C GLU A 519 -1.66 2.00 -16.89
N TYR A 520 -0.94 1.06 -17.52
CA TYR A 520 -0.49 -0.18 -16.88
C TYR A 520 0.92 -0.11 -16.28
N TYR A 521 1.69 0.93 -16.61
CA TYR A 521 3.09 1.06 -16.19
C TYR A 521 3.21 1.97 -14.96
N HIS A 522 4.04 1.55 -13.99
CA HIS A 522 4.35 2.38 -12.82
C HIS A 522 5.03 3.69 -13.24
N GLN A 523 4.58 4.81 -12.69
CA GLN A 523 5.26 6.08 -12.92
C GLN A 523 6.64 6.11 -12.26
N PHE A 524 6.81 5.50 -11.08
CA PHE A 524 8.07 5.54 -10.34
C PHE A 524 9.17 4.66 -10.95
N GLY A 525 8.83 3.52 -11.51
CA GLY A 525 9.83 2.59 -12.04
C GLY A 525 9.80 2.39 -13.55
N GLY A 526 8.76 2.87 -14.24
CA GLY A 526 8.57 2.62 -15.67
C GLY A 526 8.30 1.15 -16.01
N GLU A 527 8.02 0.33 -15.02
CA GLU A 527 7.79 -1.10 -15.17
C GLU A 527 6.29 -1.40 -15.34
N TYR A 528 5.98 -2.41 -16.14
CA TYR A 528 4.60 -2.88 -16.28
C TYR A 528 4.09 -3.40 -14.94
N GLY A 529 2.92 -2.96 -14.49
CA GLY A 529 2.29 -3.39 -13.24
C GLY A 529 1.62 -4.77 -13.35
N GLY A 530 0.64 -5.01 -12.49
CA GLY A 530 -0.12 -6.26 -12.48
C GLY A 530 0.54 -7.35 -11.64
N MET A 531 0.14 -8.58 -11.88
CA MET A 531 0.57 -9.75 -11.12
C MET A 531 1.88 -10.33 -11.61
N TRP A 532 2.77 -10.72 -10.71
CA TRP A 532 4.02 -11.42 -11.04
C TRP A 532 3.82 -12.64 -11.94
N ARG A 533 2.74 -13.42 -11.70
CA ARG A 533 2.37 -14.54 -12.53
C ARG A 533 2.14 -14.16 -14.00
N ARG A 534 1.54 -12.99 -14.26
CA ARG A 534 1.28 -12.46 -15.62
C ARG A 534 2.55 -11.98 -16.30
N LEU A 535 3.54 -11.60 -15.52
CA LEU A 535 4.86 -11.21 -16.01
C LEU A 535 5.78 -12.41 -16.33
N GLY A 536 5.28 -13.64 -16.20
CA GLY A 536 6.04 -14.85 -16.41
C GLY A 536 6.96 -15.24 -15.24
N LEU A 537 6.70 -14.69 -14.06
CA LEU A 537 7.48 -14.89 -12.85
C LEU A 537 6.55 -15.30 -11.68
N PRO A 538 5.83 -16.42 -11.78
CA PRO A 538 4.88 -16.84 -10.76
C PRO A 538 5.59 -17.14 -9.43
N PRO A 539 4.93 -16.94 -8.28
CA PRO A 539 5.49 -17.28 -6.96
C PRO A 539 5.88 -18.74 -6.84
N ASN A 540 5.26 -19.62 -7.62
CA ASN A 540 5.55 -21.05 -7.67
C ASN A 540 7.03 -21.37 -7.94
N GLU A 541 7.72 -20.57 -8.76
CA GLU A 541 9.16 -20.74 -9.02
C GLU A 541 10.02 -20.37 -7.81
N LEU A 542 9.58 -19.43 -7.00
CA LEU A 542 10.34 -18.89 -5.87
C LEU A 542 10.11 -19.69 -4.58
N VAL A 543 8.83 -19.95 -4.25
CA VAL A 543 8.42 -20.56 -2.98
C VAL A 543 7.72 -21.91 -3.15
N GLY A 544 7.66 -22.44 -4.37
CA GLY A 544 7.14 -23.76 -4.69
C GLY A 544 5.61 -23.85 -4.79
N ILE A 545 4.91 -22.83 -4.35
CA ILE A 545 3.44 -22.72 -4.34
C ILE A 545 3.01 -21.32 -4.78
N GLY A 546 1.75 -21.16 -5.11
CA GLY A 546 1.20 -19.86 -5.47
C GLY A 546 -0.31 -19.80 -5.32
N PHE A 547 -0.83 -18.60 -5.24
CA PHE A 547 -2.22 -18.29 -4.93
C PHE A 547 -3.22 -19.09 -5.78
N ALA A 548 -4.11 -19.80 -5.09
CA ALA A 548 -5.04 -20.75 -5.70
C ALA A 548 -6.51 -20.43 -5.41
N ALA A 549 -6.82 -20.05 -4.18
CA ALA A 549 -8.19 -19.75 -3.77
C ALA A 549 -8.23 -18.83 -2.55
N GLN A 550 -9.37 -18.15 -2.36
CA GLN A 550 -9.64 -17.30 -1.20
C GLN A 550 -11.07 -17.43 -0.70
N GLY A 551 -11.25 -17.30 0.62
CA GLY A 551 -12.55 -17.25 1.29
C GLY A 551 -12.37 -16.91 2.78
N PHE A 552 -13.27 -16.06 3.31
CA PHE A 552 -13.14 -15.50 4.66
C PHE A 552 -14.25 -16.00 5.61
N ASP A 553 -14.84 -17.13 5.31
CA ASP A 553 -15.92 -17.74 6.09
C ASP A 553 -15.45 -18.84 7.05
N GLY A 554 -14.15 -19.12 7.08
CA GLY A 554 -13.49 -20.01 8.04
C GLY A 554 -12.32 -20.80 7.46
N GLY A 555 -11.47 -21.28 8.36
CA GLY A 555 -10.35 -22.15 8.04
C GLY A 555 -10.70 -23.64 8.18
N THR A 556 -9.80 -24.49 7.71
CA THR A 556 -9.85 -25.95 7.77
C THR A 556 -8.46 -26.50 8.13
N HIS A 557 -8.30 -27.80 8.04
CA HIS A 557 -7.11 -28.57 8.40
C HIS A 557 -6.27 -28.97 7.17
N TYR A 558 -5.08 -29.46 7.45
CA TYR A 558 -4.26 -30.20 6.49
C TYR A 558 -4.37 -31.70 6.73
N ARG A 559 -4.26 -32.46 5.64
CA ARG A 559 -4.09 -33.92 5.64
C ARG A 559 -2.70 -34.29 5.12
N LEU A 560 -1.94 -35.05 5.91
CA LEU A 560 -0.62 -35.51 5.53
C LEU A 560 -0.67 -36.33 4.23
N GLN A 561 0.26 -36.05 3.32
CA GLN A 561 0.41 -36.68 2.04
C GLN A 561 1.56 -37.72 2.05
N PRO A 562 1.69 -38.59 1.04
CA PRO A 562 2.81 -39.52 0.95
C PRO A 562 4.19 -38.87 1.04
N GLY A 563 4.33 -37.60 0.66
CA GLY A 563 5.55 -36.81 0.82
C GLY A 563 6.02 -36.68 2.28
N ALA A 564 5.11 -36.72 3.24
CA ALA A 564 5.46 -36.73 4.67
C ALA A 564 6.33 -37.94 5.08
N LEU A 565 6.32 -39.02 4.31
CA LEU A 565 7.18 -40.21 4.50
C LEU A 565 8.49 -40.14 3.73
N ASN A 566 8.73 -39.10 2.95
CA ASN A 566 9.97 -38.95 2.18
C ASN A 566 11.16 -38.78 3.16
N PRO A 567 12.25 -39.56 3.01
CA PRO A 567 13.42 -39.41 3.88
C PRO A 567 14.01 -38.00 3.93
N ARG A 568 13.89 -37.22 2.86
CA ARG A 568 14.34 -35.81 2.81
C ARG A 568 13.55 -34.91 3.76
N ALA A 569 12.30 -35.27 4.05
CA ALA A 569 11.40 -34.54 4.97
C ALA A 569 11.35 -35.14 6.38
N ALA A 570 12.13 -36.18 6.67
CA ALA A 570 12.07 -36.89 7.95
C ALA A 570 12.31 -35.99 9.17
N PHE A 571 13.15 -34.98 9.02
CA PHE A 571 13.39 -34.01 10.10
C PHE A 571 12.14 -33.16 10.39
N ILE A 572 11.35 -32.80 9.38
CA ILE A 572 10.12 -31.99 9.50
C ILE A 572 9.08 -32.79 10.32
N MET A 573 8.98 -34.08 10.03
CA MET A 573 7.98 -34.99 10.60
C MET A 573 8.41 -35.61 11.95
N ALA A 574 9.56 -35.22 12.50
CA ALA A 574 10.05 -35.76 13.76
C ALA A 574 9.08 -35.45 14.92
N GLY A 575 8.64 -36.52 15.64
CA GLY A 575 7.69 -36.38 16.74
C GLY A 575 6.23 -36.14 16.37
N ILE A 576 5.92 -36.07 15.10
CA ILE A 576 4.55 -36.01 14.58
C ILE A 576 4.13 -37.44 14.25
N GLY A 577 2.93 -37.85 14.69
CA GLY A 577 2.43 -39.20 14.41
C GLY A 577 2.44 -39.51 12.91
N ALA A 578 3.20 -40.54 12.53
CA ALA A 578 3.48 -40.83 11.11
C ALA A 578 2.37 -41.69 10.46
N GLY A 579 1.19 -41.15 10.27
CA GLY A 579 0.18 -41.78 9.38
C GLY A 579 -0.06 -40.93 8.15
N VAL A 580 0.24 -41.46 6.95
CA VAL A 580 -0.36 -40.90 5.73
C VAL A 580 -1.87 -40.83 5.97
N GLN A 581 -2.48 -39.66 5.70
CA GLN A 581 -3.89 -39.36 5.99
C GLN A 581 -4.18 -38.83 7.41
N GLN A 582 -3.18 -38.64 8.27
CA GLN A 582 -3.39 -37.92 9.53
C GLN A 582 -3.81 -36.48 9.27
N VAL A 583 -4.77 -36.00 10.04
CA VAL A 583 -5.20 -34.60 10.08
C VAL A 583 -4.35 -33.83 11.08
N ILE A 584 -3.88 -32.65 10.66
CA ILE A 584 -3.16 -31.70 11.52
C ILE A 584 -3.76 -30.30 11.33
N GLY A 585 -3.74 -29.46 12.37
CA GLY A 585 -4.16 -28.07 12.27
C GLY A 585 -5.67 -27.87 12.08
N ASP A 586 -6.52 -28.74 12.64
CA ASP A 586 -7.98 -28.58 12.73
C ASP A 586 -8.40 -27.59 13.84
N TYR A 587 -7.51 -26.70 14.20
CA TYR A 587 -7.60 -25.66 15.21
C TYR A 587 -6.84 -24.42 14.77
N GLY A 588 -7.16 -23.29 15.37
CA GLY A 588 -6.44 -22.02 15.11
C GLY A 588 -7.26 -20.80 15.53
N ASN A 589 -6.55 -19.73 15.83
CA ASN A 589 -7.14 -18.46 16.26
C ASN A 589 -7.71 -17.64 15.09
N GLN A 590 -7.34 -18.01 13.87
CA GLN A 590 -7.77 -17.35 12.65
C GLN A 590 -8.62 -18.33 11.82
N GLY A 591 -9.92 -18.10 11.79
CA GLY A 591 -10.86 -18.94 11.04
C GLY A 591 -11.13 -20.34 11.62
N GLY A 592 -10.43 -20.78 12.68
CA GLY A 592 -10.65 -22.08 13.35
C GLY A 592 -9.89 -23.26 12.75
N GLY A 593 -8.93 -23.02 11.85
CA GLY A 593 -8.07 -24.04 11.25
C GLY A 593 -6.81 -23.43 10.63
N ALA A 594 -5.80 -24.24 10.38
CA ALA A 594 -4.49 -23.81 9.90
C ALA A 594 -4.49 -23.47 8.39
N ALA A 595 -5.52 -23.86 7.64
CA ALA A 595 -5.66 -23.57 6.21
C ALA A 595 -6.93 -22.76 5.96
N GLY A 596 -6.76 -21.48 5.58
CA GLY A 596 -7.90 -20.58 5.35
C GLY A 596 -7.49 -19.21 4.84
N GLU A 597 -8.50 -18.38 4.63
CA GLU A 597 -8.43 -17.04 4.06
C GLU A 597 -7.92 -17.07 2.64
N GLU A 598 -6.63 -16.94 2.41
CA GLU A 598 -6.00 -17.07 1.09
C GLU A 598 -5.00 -18.20 1.12
N ILE A 599 -5.07 -19.08 0.13
CA ILE A 599 -4.36 -20.35 0.11
C ILE A 599 -3.63 -20.59 -1.21
N ASP A 600 -2.44 -21.19 -1.09
CA ASP A 600 -1.51 -21.43 -2.18
C ASP A 600 -1.35 -22.93 -2.46
N ARG A 601 -1.21 -23.30 -3.74
CA ARG A 601 -0.95 -24.68 -4.12
C ARG A 601 0.29 -24.84 -4.99
N TRP A 602 0.84 -26.04 -4.94
CA TRP A 602 1.85 -26.52 -5.88
C TRP A 602 1.23 -26.74 -7.27
N ASP A 603 1.90 -26.25 -8.31
CA ASP A 603 1.45 -26.41 -9.70
C ASP A 603 2.66 -26.46 -10.67
N ALA A 604 2.90 -27.64 -11.27
CA ALA A 604 4.01 -27.82 -12.20
C ALA A 604 3.90 -26.90 -13.42
N SER A 605 2.69 -26.56 -13.86
CA SER A 605 2.48 -25.69 -15.03
C SER A 605 2.86 -24.23 -14.75
N LEU A 606 3.01 -23.87 -13.47
CA LEU A 606 3.45 -22.57 -12.99
C LEU A 606 4.90 -22.59 -12.46
N GLY A 607 5.66 -23.63 -12.78
CA GLY A 607 7.08 -23.69 -12.43
C GLY A 607 7.38 -24.14 -11.00
N SER A 608 6.41 -24.70 -10.26
CA SER A 608 6.71 -25.33 -8.97
C SER A 608 7.77 -26.43 -9.16
N PRO A 609 8.84 -26.48 -8.31
CA PRO A 609 9.92 -27.45 -8.48
C PRO A 609 9.41 -28.89 -8.50
N ALA A 610 9.81 -29.66 -9.53
CA ALA A 610 9.36 -31.04 -9.70
C ALA A 610 9.82 -31.96 -8.56
N HIS A 611 10.95 -31.64 -7.91
CA HIS A 611 11.50 -32.37 -6.78
C HIS A 611 10.92 -31.94 -5.42
N ALA A 612 10.02 -30.95 -5.40
CA ALA A 612 9.39 -30.51 -4.16
C ALA A 612 8.60 -31.66 -3.51
N VAL A 613 8.73 -31.77 -2.21
CA VAL A 613 8.01 -32.74 -1.39
C VAL A 613 6.73 -32.09 -0.89
N ILE A 614 5.58 -32.57 -1.33
CA ILE A 614 4.28 -32.15 -0.82
C ILE A 614 4.01 -32.92 0.49
N LEU A 615 4.12 -32.22 1.63
CA LEU A 615 3.99 -32.78 2.96
C LEU A 615 2.54 -33.00 3.35
N ALA A 616 1.70 -31.98 3.08
CA ALA A 616 0.29 -31.97 3.45
C ALA A 616 -0.53 -31.14 2.46
N GLN A 617 -1.81 -31.43 2.38
CA GLN A 617 -2.79 -30.71 1.57
C GLN A 617 -4.03 -30.39 2.41
N SER A 618 -4.57 -29.20 2.25
CA SER A 618 -5.83 -28.88 2.91
C SER A 618 -7.02 -29.46 2.17
N GLU A 619 -8.09 -29.69 2.91
CA GLU A 619 -9.36 -30.23 2.37
C GLU A 619 -10.55 -29.73 3.22
N GLY A 620 -11.77 -29.95 2.73
CA GLY A 620 -12.98 -29.61 3.47
C GLY A 620 -13.21 -28.09 3.59
N HIS A 621 -12.73 -27.31 2.62
CA HIS A 621 -12.99 -25.90 2.56
C HIS A 621 -14.50 -25.61 2.41
N ARG A 622 -14.93 -24.48 3.00
CA ARG A 622 -16.32 -24.03 2.91
C ARG A 622 -16.64 -23.53 1.49
N PRO A 623 -17.93 -23.51 1.11
CA PRO A 623 -18.35 -23.06 -0.23
C PRO A 623 -17.96 -21.63 -0.60
N GLY A 624 -17.65 -20.77 0.39
CA GLY A 624 -17.14 -19.42 0.17
C GLY A 624 -15.69 -19.35 -0.28
N MET A 625 -14.95 -20.47 -0.24
CA MET A 625 -13.58 -20.55 -0.73
C MET A 625 -13.61 -20.68 -2.27
N LEU A 626 -13.33 -19.59 -2.96
CA LEU A 626 -13.40 -19.48 -4.41
C LEU A 626 -12.00 -19.48 -5.04
N ARG A 627 -11.87 -20.12 -6.21
CA ARG A 627 -10.64 -20.02 -7.00
C ARG A 627 -10.27 -18.57 -7.31
N VAL A 628 -8.98 -18.34 -7.47
CA VAL A 628 -8.45 -17.08 -7.98
C VAL A 628 -9.01 -16.75 -9.36
N LYS A 629 -9.08 -15.45 -9.68
CA LYS A 629 -9.58 -14.93 -10.95
C LYS A 629 -8.93 -15.60 -12.18
N GLU A 630 -7.62 -15.85 -12.12
CA GLU A 630 -6.84 -16.40 -13.23
C GLU A 630 -7.23 -17.82 -13.61
N GLU A 631 -7.94 -18.49 -12.71
CA GLU A 631 -8.41 -19.87 -12.89
C GLU A 631 -9.92 -20.02 -12.72
N PHE A 632 -10.61 -18.90 -12.55
CA PHE A 632 -12.06 -18.90 -12.39
C PHE A 632 -12.76 -19.33 -13.68
N HIS A 633 -13.75 -20.21 -13.57
CA HIS A 633 -14.64 -20.60 -14.65
C HIS A 633 -16.07 -20.16 -14.32
N MET A 634 -16.78 -19.58 -15.29
CA MET A 634 -18.18 -19.13 -15.11
C MET A 634 -19.15 -20.29 -14.79
N MET A 635 -18.80 -21.51 -15.12
CA MET A 635 -19.60 -22.70 -14.85
C MET A 635 -18.93 -23.51 -13.74
N GLU A 636 -19.41 -23.37 -12.52
CA GLU A 636 -19.03 -24.21 -11.40
C GLU A 636 -20.04 -25.34 -11.22
N TYR A 637 -19.54 -26.48 -10.77
CA TYR A 637 -20.39 -27.63 -10.42
C TYR A 637 -20.51 -27.65 -8.89
N PRO A 638 -21.62 -27.11 -8.32
CA PRO A 638 -21.76 -26.92 -6.88
C PRO A 638 -21.73 -28.23 -6.08
N ASP A 639 -21.92 -29.38 -6.75
CA ASP A 639 -21.97 -30.70 -6.13
C ASP A 639 -20.61 -31.45 -6.12
N ARG A 640 -19.51 -30.78 -6.53
CA ARG A 640 -18.18 -31.39 -6.58
C ARG A 640 -17.19 -30.52 -5.85
N GLU A 641 -16.40 -31.14 -4.98
CA GLU A 641 -15.19 -30.52 -4.44
C GLU A 641 -14.24 -30.16 -5.58
N ASP A 642 -13.75 -28.94 -5.58
CA ASP A 642 -12.77 -28.49 -6.55
C ASP A 642 -11.36 -28.88 -6.09
N PRO A 643 -10.66 -29.79 -6.79
CA PRO A 643 -9.34 -30.25 -6.39
C PRO A 643 -8.25 -29.17 -6.45
N LYS A 644 -8.55 -28.01 -7.05
CA LYS A 644 -7.67 -26.86 -7.11
C LYS A 644 -7.82 -25.92 -5.91
N VAL A 645 -8.91 -26.05 -5.16
CA VAL A 645 -9.16 -25.28 -3.92
C VAL A 645 -8.50 -26.02 -2.77
N ARG A 646 -7.21 -25.83 -2.59
CA ARG A 646 -6.42 -26.42 -1.50
C ARG A 646 -5.15 -25.62 -1.24
N ALA A 647 -4.69 -25.66 -0.01
CA ALA A 647 -3.35 -25.24 0.39
C ALA A 647 -2.41 -26.46 0.31
N ASP A 648 -1.24 -26.29 -0.25
CA ASP A 648 -0.19 -27.31 -0.27
C ASP A 648 0.97 -26.87 0.65
N MET A 649 1.32 -27.69 1.63
CA MET A 649 2.53 -27.51 2.44
C MET A 649 3.69 -28.23 1.75
N VAL A 650 4.75 -27.50 1.41
CA VAL A 650 5.86 -28.06 0.60
C VAL A 650 7.23 -27.79 1.22
N PHE A 651 8.15 -28.67 0.89
CA PHE A 651 9.57 -28.51 1.18
C PHE A 651 10.39 -28.87 -0.06
N PHE A 652 11.42 -28.09 -0.37
CA PHE A 652 12.38 -28.40 -1.42
C PHE A 652 13.72 -27.72 -1.17
N GLU A 653 14.78 -28.34 -1.69
CA GLU A 653 16.14 -27.82 -1.66
C GLU A 653 16.38 -26.87 -2.82
N VAL A 654 17.26 -25.87 -2.61
CA VAL A 654 17.72 -24.95 -3.63
C VAL A 654 19.25 -25.00 -3.78
N PRO A 655 19.81 -24.56 -4.91
CA PRO A 655 21.25 -24.53 -5.11
C PRO A 655 22.01 -23.83 -3.98
N GLY A 656 23.29 -24.12 -3.80
CA GLY A 656 24.11 -23.51 -2.77
C GLY A 656 23.92 -24.07 -1.36
N GLY A 657 23.12 -25.12 -1.17
CA GLY A 657 22.87 -25.77 0.12
C GLY A 657 21.73 -25.17 0.92
N GLY A 658 20.89 -24.38 0.28
CA GLY A 658 19.69 -23.77 0.84
C GLY A 658 18.44 -24.67 0.72
N ALA A 659 17.31 -24.17 1.20
CA ALA A 659 16.02 -24.84 1.11
C ALA A 659 14.86 -23.86 1.30
N VAL A 660 13.68 -24.27 0.86
CA VAL A 660 12.43 -23.56 1.07
C VAL A 660 11.42 -24.48 1.74
N PHE A 661 10.75 -23.95 2.74
CA PHE A 661 9.57 -24.53 3.36
C PHE A 661 8.42 -23.53 3.24
N SER A 662 7.27 -23.98 2.74
CA SER A 662 6.10 -23.14 2.50
C SER A 662 4.85 -23.75 3.09
N THR A 663 4.07 -22.94 3.82
CA THR A 663 2.86 -23.39 4.51
C THR A 663 1.60 -23.29 3.62
N GLY A 664 1.52 -22.28 2.76
CA GLY A 664 0.44 -22.12 1.79
C GLY A 664 -0.87 -21.59 2.35
N SER A 665 -0.86 -20.89 3.49
CA SER A 665 -2.07 -20.33 4.08
C SER A 665 -1.78 -19.13 4.98
N ILE A 666 -2.58 -18.06 4.86
CA ILE A 666 -2.55 -16.91 5.77
C ILE A 666 -2.90 -17.34 7.20
N SER A 667 -3.87 -18.25 7.38
CA SER A 667 -4.33 -18.68 8.70
C SER A 667 -3.36 -19.56 9.48
N TYR A 668 -2.25 -20.01 8.85
CA TYR A 668 -1.33 -20.99 9.44
C TYR A 668 -0.75 -20.54 10.78
N ALA A 669 -0.21 -19.34 10.84
CA ALA A 669 0.45 -18.82 12.04
C ALA A 669 -0.50 -18.73 13.25
N GLY A 670 -1.79 -18.51 13.03
CA GLY A 670 -2.81 -18.50 14.06
C GLY A 670 -3.04 -19.85 14.75
N SER A 671 -2.45 -20.94 14.23
CA SER A 671 -2.52 -22.28 14.85
C SER A 671 -1.32 -22.60 15.74
N LEU A 672 -0.22 -21.85 15.67
CA LEU A 672 1.01 -22.12 16.42
C LEU A 672 0.77 -22.13 17.93
N ALA A 673 0.04 -21.14 18.46
CA ALA A 673 -0.19 -20.98 19.90
C ALA A 673 -1.25 -21.93 20.50
N HIS A 674 -1.90 -22.77 19.67
CA HIS A 674 -2.92 -23.69 20.14
C HIS A 674 -2.36 -24.61 21.22
N ASN A 675 -3.18 -24.90 22.27
CA ASN A 675 -2.77 -25.75 23.42
C ASN A 675 -1.44 -25.30 24.04
N ASN A 676 -1.22 -24.00 24.16
CA ASN A 676 0.01 -23.42 24.71
C ASN A 676 1.27 -23.91 23.96
N TYR A 677 1.23 -23.88 22.63
CA TYR A 677 2.27 -24.33 21.70
C TYR A 677 2.56 -25.85 21.70
N ASP A 678 1.83 -26.68 22.47
CA ASP A 678 1.95 -28.15 22.40
C ASP A 678 0.99 -28.75 21.39
N ASN A 679 1.36 -28.66 20.09
CA ASN A 679 0.56 -29.14 18.98
C ASN A 679 1.42 -29.55 17.76
N ASP A 680 0.81 -30.22 16.78
CA ASP A 680 1.52 -30.73 15.60
C ASP A 680 2.02 -29.62 14.66
N ILE A 681 1.28 -28.52 14.52
CA ILE A 681 1.66 -27.38 13.66
C ILE A 681 2.90 -26.68 14.21
N GLU A 682 2.92 -26.41 15.51
CA GLU A 682 4.08 -25.83 16.18
C GLU A 682 5.30 -26.76 16.06
N ARG A 683 5.16 -28.03 16.42
CA ARG A 683 6.26 -29.01 16.38
C ARG A 683 6.89 -29.14 15.01
N LEU A 684 6.05 -29.20 13.95
CA LEU A 684 6.49 -29.24 12.57
C LEU A 684 7.29 -27.98 12.22
N THR A 685 6.77 -26.82 12.59
CA THR A 685 7.40 -25.52 12.31
C THR A 685 8.72 -25.36 13.05
N ALA A 686 8.78 -25.77 14.33
CA ALA A 686 10.00 -25.76 15.14
C ALA A 686 11.06 -26.70 14.55
N ASN A 687 10.69 -27.90 14.10
CA ASN A 687 11.60 -28.83 13.44
C ASN A 687 12.22 -28.22 12.17
N VAL A 688 11.43 -27.51 11.36
CA VAL A 688 11.94 -26.81 10.18
C VAL A 688 12.92 -25.71 10.60
N LEU A 689 12.54 -24.87 11.55
CA LEU A 689 13.38 -23.77 12.03
C LEU A 689 14.73 -24.28 12.55
N HIS A 690 14.72 -25.29 13.43
CA HIS A 690 15.94 -25.87 14.00
C HIS A 690 16.87 -26.41 12.90
N ARG A 691 16.32 -27.13 11.91
CA ARG A 691 17.14 -27.66 10.79
C ARG A 691 17.61 -26.55 9.85
N PHE A 692 16.84 -25.50 9.66
CA PHE A 692 17.22 -24.37 8.81
C PHE A 692 18.32 -23.51 9.50
N LEU A 693 18.38 -23.50 10.80
CA LEU A 693 19.44 -22.83 11.57
C LEU A 693 20.71 -23.68 11.69
N ASP A 694 20.63 -25.02 11.52
CA ASP A 694 21.80 -25.90 11.54
C ASP A 694 22.75 -25.57 10.38
N ALA A 695 24.05 -25.59 10.61
CA ALA A 695 25.04 -25.21 9.61
C ALA A 695 25.19 -26.20 8.44
N THR A 696 24.70 -27.43 8.60
CA THR A 696 24.82 -28.47 7.57
C THR A 696 24.01 -28.09 6.32
N PRO A 697 24.61 -28.01 5.14
CA PRO A 697 23.91 -27.68 3.91
C PRO A 697 22.87 -28.72 3.54
N PHE A 698 21.90 -28.33 2.73
CA PHE A 698 20.99 -29.24 2.06
C PHE A 698 21.60 -29.73 0.75
N GLU A 699 21.41 -31.01 0.45
CA GLU A 699 21.86 -31.59 -0.81
C GLU A 699 20.71 -31.59 -1.82
N MET A 700 20.97 -31.11 -3.03
CA MET A 700 20.00 -31.21 -4.12
C MET A 700 19.76 -32.70 -4.42
N PRO A 701 18.49 -33.13 -4.55
CA PRO A 701 18.21 -34.50 -4.93
C PRO A 701 18.74 -34.82 -6.32
N ASP A 702 19.17 -36.06 -6.53
CA ASP A 702 19.57 -36.54 -7.86
C ASP A 702 18.38 -36.33 -8.83
N SER A 703 18.67 -35.81 -10.03
CA SER A 703 17.70 -35.49 -11.09
C SER A 703 17.04 -36.74 -11.70
#